data_2125d1502454376d4c6b40cdf508cde2
#
_entry.id   2125d1502454376d4c6b40cdf508cde2
#
_cell.length_a   1.000
_cell.length_b   1.000
_cell.length_c   1.000
_cell.angle_alpha   90.00
_cell.angle_beta   90.00
_cell.angle_gamma   90.00
#
_symmetry.space_group_name_H-M   'P 1'
#
loop_
_entity.id
_entity.type
_entity.pdbx_description
1 polymer ?
#
loop_
_entity_poly.entity_id
_entity_poly.type
_entity_poly.pdbx_seq_one_letter_code
_entity_poly.pdbx_strand_id
1 'polypeptide(L)'
;MRSMFQSFDIRRSLRCGLPLLLCGVALPAFAQVIPDLGTNTTTSVDAVSGATNVQIAAPVGNISRNTYTEFSVSPVGVNLDNRTANARTILNEVTSSRISHLNGPLEVLGASAHVIIANPNGISVDGASFHKTGGVVLSTGKASIVSRQITSGSFQDNVVLKTEGGTIDIGAGGLSGAMSTLHLLAGRIRVDGPVENSSPQLRSSIELTAGGSSVEYDSAIVPNSDLENWGRRKDEGSNDNSVAIEITSRGTLKANTVRIRATNNGAGVSHAGNGLAMLGDFVIDASGKVTTSGSIEAKDNVHVKAGSIEARSLDGQPQSRIEAINGALTLLAGTGDITNTGVLMSGKSQALVKAAGDVKLLTENTDQLAIVFGSEGRLDVQAEGSVVNNTGRLLSNSETTIDAGKDVLNIADILNGEGVWHHQKDDGKRLWYTLWRSRETTETISINYGQPRLPGRQAYIIGSSVSVKAGDNIINRGSSINADSGSVHIEGSSILNEGGLSGSLQFVKRCRLTCIGYGSSTTNVSGGAINANGNIELRASSSILNRYGQIVSYGSINATAPSVVLEGGSIPTVVQRPTGLYNFWGGSTAWIGTGDQGGVFEAPQGSITINAFRPVQVTAGALRARDGVFAPSGIETFKETAGEEYPFGLDSIGLFPGMVGR
;
A
#
# COMPACT_ATOMS: atom_id res chain seq x y z
N MET A 1 -35.01 -41.81 -23.39
CA MET A 1 -35.42 -42.30 -24.74
C MET A 1 -34.16 -42.42 -25.58
N ARG A 2 -33.83 -43.68 -25.87
CA ARG A 2 -33.26 -44.30 -27.08
C ARG A 2 -32.02 -43.60 -27.66
N SER A 3 -30.82 -44.15 -27.52
CA SER A 3 -30.23 -45.36 -28.15
C SER A 3 -29.94 -45.16 -29.64
N MET A 4 -28.68 -45.28 -30.02
CA MET A 4 -28.32 -46.35 -30.97
C MET A 4 -26.82 -46.42 -31.20
N PHE A 5 -26.29 -47.55 -30.90
CA PHE A 5 -25.11 -48.25 -31.37
C PHE A 5 -24.96 -48.23 -32.89
N GLN A 6 -23.72 -48.24 -33.39
CA GLN A 6 -23.33 -49.24 -34.39
C GLN A 6 -21.82 -49.44 -34.43
N SER A 7 -21.47 -50.68 -34.32
CA SER A 7 -20.17 -51.34 -34.44
C SER A 7 -19.89 -51.74 -35.89
N PHE A 8 -18.67 -52.20 -36.10
CA PHE A 8 -18.09 -53.09 -37.15
C PHE A 8 -16.86 -52.46 -37.83
N ASP A 9 -15.76 -53.09 -38.15
CA ASP A 9 -15.33 -54.52 -38.06
C ASP A 9 -13.80 -54.59 -38.29
N ILE A 10 -13.21 -55.71 -37.86
CA ILE A 10 -11.82 -56.14 -37.91
C ILE A 10 -11.42 -56.58 -39.33
N ARG A 11 -10.20 -56.29 -39.81
CA ARG A 11 -9.28 -57.32 -40.39
C ARG A 11 -7.89 -56.78 -40.77
N ARG A 12 -6.90 -57.31 -40.09
CA ARG A 12 -5.61 -57.91 -40.49
C ARG A 12 -4.78 -57.26 -41.62
N SER A 13 -3.56 -56.85 -41.28
CA SER A 13 -2.36 -57.53 -41.83
C SER A 13 -1.10 -57.18 -41.03
N LEU A 14 -0.46 -58.23 -40.55
CA LEU A 14 0.91 -58.20 -39.98
C LEU A 14 1.90 -57.77 -41.06
N ARG A 15 2.74 -56.78 -40.76
CA ARG A 15 4.12 -56.72 -41.24
C ARG A 15 5.02 -56.21 -40.12
N CYS A 16 5.91 -57.09 -39.67
CA CYS A 16 7.02 -56.79 -38.78
C CYS A 16 7.92 -55.72 -39.40
N GLY A 17 8.10 -54.64 -38.69
CA GLY A 17 9.14 -53.66 -38.84
C GLY A 17 9.47 -53.13 -37.46
N LEU A 18 10.57 -53.63 -36.90
CA LEU A 18 11.16 -53.22 -35.64
C LEU A 18 11.83 -51.83 -35.84
N PRO A 19 11.32 -50.72 -35.30
CA PRO A 19 12.13 -49.55 -35.18
C PRO A 19 12.90 -49.67 -33.83
N LEU A 20 14.22 -49.76 -33.93
CA LEU A 20 15.09 -49.47 -32.78
C LEU A 20 14.76 -48.05 -32.30
N LEU A 21 13.95 -47.96 -31.25
CA LEU A 21 13.87 -46.76 -30.44
C LEU A 21 15.23 -46.68 -29.72
N LEU A 22 16.16 -45.89 -30.28
CA LEU A 22 17.20 -45.27 -29.47
C LEU A 22 16.49 -44.30 -28.50
N CYS A 23 16.12 -44.82 -27.34
CA CYS A 23 15.84 -44.00 -26.19
C CYS A 23 17.17 -43.30 -25.83
N GLY A 24 17.40 -42.14 -26.40
CA GLY A 24 18.42 -41.24 -25.92
C GLY A 24 18.04 -40.88 -24.48
N VAL A 25 18.61 -41.60 -23.53
CA VAL A 25 18.64 -41.19 -22.13
C VAL A 25 19.41 -39.86 -22.17
N ALA A 26 18.70 -38.74 -22.16
CA ALA A 26 19.29 -37.47 -21.79
C ALA A 26 19.79 -37.66 -20.35
N LEU A 27 21.05 -37.98 -20.22
CA LEU A 27 21.74 -37.94 -18.92
C LEU A 27 21.53 -36.51 -18.43
N PRO A 28 20.97 -36.31 -17.22
CA PRO A 28 20.97 -34.98 -16.64
C PRO A 28 22.41 -34.49 -16.65
N ALA A 29 22.62 -33.29 -17.17
CA ALA A 29 23.93 -32.65 -17.10
C ALA A 29 24.26 -32.56 -15.60
N PHE A 30 25.13 -33.41 -15.12
CA PHE A 30 25.57 -33.40 -13.74
C PHE A 30 26.25 -32.05 -13.51
N ALA A 31 25.78 -31.28 -12.54
CA ALA A 31 26.48 -30.12 -12.05
C ALA A 31 27.92 -30.50 -11.72
N GLN A 32 28.87 -29.80 -12.29
CA GLN A 32 30.27 -30.19 -12.27
C GLN A 32 31.13 -29.04 -11.77
N VAL A 33 32.18 -29.38 -11.02
CA VAL A 33 33.25 -28.45 -10.61
C VAL A 33 34.50 -28.81 -11.41
N ILE A 34 34.87 -27.95 -12.38
CA ILE A 34 36.03 -28.15 -13.26
C ILE A 34 37.02 -27.02 -13.04
N PRO A 35 38.12 -27.24 -12.30
CA PRO A 35 39.20 -26.26 -12.18
C PRO A 35 39.83 -25.92 -13.54
N ASP A 36 40.32 -24.70 -13.68
CA ASP A 36 41.08 -24.30 -14.87
C ASP A 36 42.46 -25.04 -14.93
N LEU A 37 42.94 -25.24 -16.11
CA LEU A 37 44.25 -25.82 -16.33
C LEU A 37 45.35 -24.91 -15.75
N GLY A 38 46.26 -25.51 -14.98
CA GLY A 38 47.40 -24.80 -14.40
C GLY A 38 47.13 -24.08 -13.08
N THR A 39 45.92 -24.28 -12.48
CA THR A 39 45.64 -23.80 -11.12
C THR A 39 46.14 -24.78 -10.08
N ASN A 40 46.31 -24.30 -8.83
CA ASN A 40 46.60 -25.15 -7.67
C ASN A 40 45.35 -25.74 -7.02
N THR A 41 44.19 -25.56 -7.65
CA THR A 41 42.89 -26.08 -7.20
C THR A 41 42.67 -27.46 -7.83
N THR A 42 42.33 -28.46 -7.03
CA THR A 42 42.04 -29.80 -7.53
C THR A 42 40.70 -30.30 -6.98
N THR A 43 40.09 -31.24 -7.72
CA THR A 43 38.80 -31.83 -7.34
C THR A 43 38.89 -33.32 -7.25
N SER A 44 38.16 -33.93 -6.31
CA SER A 44 37.93 -35.35 -6.17
C SER A 44 36.47 -35.61 -5.76
N VAL A 45 35.99 -36.81 -6.04
CA VAL A 45 34.68 -37.24 -5.59
C VAL A 45 34.81 -38.05 -4.30
N ASP A 46 34.02 -37.69 -3.30
CA ASP A 46 33.95 -38.47 -2.05
C ASP A 46 33.25 -39.80 -2.33
N ALA A 47 33.92 -40.91 -2.00
CA ALA A 47 33.43 -42.24 -2.35
C ALA A 47 32.18 -42.66 -1.56
N VAL A 48 31.88 -42.01 -0.44
CA VAL A 48 30.75 -42.33 0.45
C VAL A 48 29.54 -41.45 0.16
N SER A 49 29.74 -40.15 0.14
CA SER A 49 28.67 -39.16 -0.06
C SER A 49 28.40 -38.86 -1.53
N GLY A 50 29.37 -39.11 -2.42
CA GLY A 50 29.30 -38.67 -3.82
C GLY A 50 29.54 -37.16 -4.00
N ALA A 51 29.74 -36.40 -2.93
CA ALA A 51 30.00 -34.96 -3.00
C ALA A 51 31.36 -34.66 -3.67
N THR A 52 31.45 -33.53 -4.32
CA THR A 52 32.72 -33.07 -4.91
C THR A 52 33.57 -32.39 -3.84
N ASN A 53 34.72 -32.95 -3.51
CA ASN A 53 35.71 -32.32 -2.63
C ASN A 53 36.63 -31.44 -3.49
N VAL A 54 36.72 -30.17 -3.15
CA VAL A 54 37.60 -29.18 -3.78
C VAL A 54 38.76 -28.90 -2.81
N GLN A 55 39.96 -29.33 -3.16
CA GLN A 55 41.18 -28.90 -2.48
C GLN A 55 41.47 -27.48 -2.98
N ILE A 56 41.19 -26.47 -2.16
CA ILE A 56 41.39 -25.06 -2.53
C ILE A 56 42.88 -24.71 -2.58
N ALA A 57 43.21 -23.72 -3.41
CA ALA A 57 44.54 -23.18 -3.53
C ALA A 57 45.05 -22.60 -2.21
N ALA A 58 46.35 -22.67 -1.97
CA ALA A 58 46.99 -22.03 -0.80
C ALA A 58 46.71 -20.52 -0.85
N PRO A 59 46.32 -19.87 0.29
CA PRO A 59 45.98 -18.47 0.31
C PRO A 59 47.21 -17.58 0.13
N VAL A 60 47.04 -16.48 -0.59
CA VAL A 60 47.93 -15.32 -0.59
C VAL A 60 47.33 -14.30 0.37
N GLY A 61 48.06 -13.93 1.41
CA GLY A 61 47.47 -13.22 2.54
C GLY A 61 46.34 -14.04 3.18
N ASN A 62 45.12 -13.54 3.13
CA ASN A 62 43.95 -14.22 3.70
C ASN A 62 43.01 -14.84 2.63
N ILE A 63 43.35 -14.72 1.32
CA ILE A 63 42.50 -15.08 0.20
C ILE A 63 43.00 -16.33 -0.52
N SER A 64 42.19 -17.38 -0.58
CA SER A 64 42.36 -18.51 -1.49
C SER A 64 41.60 -18.20 -2.79
N ARG A 65 42.32 -17.98 -3.91
CA ARG A 65 41.70 -17.75 -5.23
C ARG A 65 41.69 -19.04 -6.03
N ASN A 66 40.49 -19.45 -6.42
CA ASN A 66 40.24 -20.66 -7.19
C ASN A 66 39.52 -20.28 -8.49
N THR A 67 40.07 -20.69 -9.63
CA THR A 67 39.48 -20.43 -10.94
C THR A 67 38.97 -21.70 -11.59
N TYR A 68 37.83 -21.59 -12.27
CA TYR A 68 37.13 -22.73 -12.82
C TYR A 68 36.61 -22.45 -14.24
N THR A 69 36.68 -23.46 -15.09
CA THR A 69 35.93 -23.52 -16.33
C THR A 69 34.42 -23.70 -16.06
N GLU A 70 34.08 -24.42 -14.99
CA GLU A 70 32.70 -24.61 -14.53
C GLU A 70 32.69 -24.78 -12.99
N PHE A 71 31.78 -24.04 -12.34
CA PHE A 71 31.52 -24.19 -10.93
C PHE A 71 30.02 -24.33 -10.69
N SER A 72 29.55 -25.55 -10.51
CA SER A 72 28.15 -25.85 -10.24
C SER A 72 28.04 -26.85 -9.09
N VAL A 73 27.07 -26.68 -8.20
CA VAL A 73 26.83 -27.53 -7.03
C VAL A 73 25.64 -28.44 -7.33
N SER A 74 25.92 -29.74 -7.38
CA SER A 74 24.89 -30.76 -7.57
C SER A 74 24.08 -30.99 -6.28
N PRO A 75 22.94 -31.70 -6.33
CA PRO A 75 22.17 -32.03 -5.12
C PRO A 75 22.92 -32.82 -4.06
N VAL A 76 23.99 -33.56 -4.43
CA VAL A 76 24.83 -34.28 -3.46
C VAL A 76 25.88 -33.38 -2.79
N GLY A 77 26.14 -32.19 -3.33
CA GLY A 77 26.92 -31.13 -2.70
C GLY A 77 28.37 -30.99 -3.15
N VAL A 78 29.00 -29.94 -2.63
CA VAL A 78 30.41 -29.58 -2.82
C VAL A 78 31.02 -29.23 -1.47
N ASN A 79 32.20 -29.78 -1.19
CA ASN A 79 33.00 -29.46 -0.02
C ASN A 79 34.23 -28.65 -0.43
N LEU A 80 34.39 -27.45 0.14
CA LEU A 80 35.59 -26.63 -0.01
C LEU A 80 36.57 -27.00 1.14
N ASP A 81 37.64 -27.69 0.83
CA ASP A 81 38.59 -28.17 1.84
C ASP A 81 39.57 -27.07 2.28
N ASN A 82 39.23 -26.43 3.40
CA ASN A 82 40.00 -25.36 4.04
C ASN A 82 40.87 -25.87 5.22
N ARG A 83 40.97 -27.18 5.45
CA ARG A 83 41.68 -27.74 6.60
C ARG A 83 43.18 -27.43 6.56
N THR A 84 43.78 -27.43 5.38
CA THR A 84 45.20 -27.15 5.18
C THR A 84 45.46 -25.70 4.85
N ALA A 85 44.59 -25.09 4.01
CA ALA A 85 44.75 -23.74 3.52
C ALA A 85 44.47 -22.68 4.60
N ASN A 86 43.53 -22.93 5.49
CA ASN A 86 43.10 -22.01 6.55
C ASN A 86 42.85 -20.56 6.07
N ALA A 87 42.32 -20.44 4.87
CA ALA A 87 41.94 -19.15 4.26
C ALA A 87 40.78 -18.52 5.00
N ARG A 88 40.78 -17.20 5.16
CA ARG A 88 39.61 -16.43 5.67
C ARG A 88 38.56 -16.17 4.59
N THR A 89 39.01 -15.99 3.34
CA THR A 89 38.14 -15.76 2.18
C THR A 89 38.49 -16.78 1.09
N ILE A 90 37.49 -17.49 0.59
CA ILE A 90 37.61 -18.44 -0.53
C ILE A 90 36.89 -17.79 -1.71
N LEU A 91 37.63 -17.33 -2.72
CA LEU A 91 37.12 -16.79 -3.95
C LEU A 91 37.06 -17.91 -5.00
N ASN A 92 35.85 -18.22 -5.48
CA ASN A 92 35.60 -19.15 -6.58
C ASN A 92 35.15 -18.34 -7.79
N GLU A 93 35.98 -18.27 -8.83
CA GLU A 93 35.78 -17.47 -10.02
C GLU A 93 35.61 -18.34 -11.27
N VAL A 94 34.50 -18.18 -11.98
CA VAL A 94 34.26 -18.85 -13.27
C VAL A 94 34.82 -18.01 -14.41
N THR A 95 35.70 -18.59 -15.20
CA THR A 95 36.45 -17.92 -16.28
C THR A 95 35.88 -18.20 -17.67
N SER A 96 35.04 -19.24 -17.82
CA SER A 96 34.36 -19.59 -19.06
C SER A 96 33.07 -18.78 -19.27
N SER A 97 32.31 -19.13 -20.34
CA SER A 97 30.98 -18.57 -20.63
C SER A 97 29.82 -19.39 -20.04
N ARG A 98 30.06 -20.37 -19.18
CA ARG A 98 29.04 -21.22 -18.57
C ARG A 98 28.42 -20.53 -17.36
N ILE A 99 27.11 -20.66 -17.19
CA ILE A 99 26.42 -20.22 -15.95
C ILE A 99 26.67 -21.23 -14.82
N SER A 100 26.58 -20.78 -13.58
CA SER A 100 26.67 -21.64 -12.40
C SER A 100 25.29 -22.11 -11.96
N HIS A 101 25.14 -23.40 -11.66
CA HIS A 101 23.93 -23.98 -11.09
C HIS A 101 24.21 -24.43 -9.64
N LEU A 102 23.52 -23.86 -8.67
CA LEU A 102 23.68 -24.16 -7.25
C LEU A 102 22.41 -24.87 -6.74
N ASN A 103 22.44 -26.23 -6.77
CA ASN A 103 21.24 -27.06 -6.52
C ASN A 103 21.42 -27.96 -5.28
N GLY A 104 22.40 -27.71 -4.44
CA GLY A 104 22.68 -28.54 -3.27
C GLY A 104 23.57 -27.86 -2.23
N PRO A 105 24.01 -28.61 -1.21
CA PRO A 105 24.81 -28.08 -0.13
C PRO A 105 26.25 -27.75 -0.55
N LEU A 106 26.75 -26.62 -0.06
CA LEU A 106 28.15 -26.22 -0.10
C LEU A 106 28.66 -26.09 1.33
N GLU A 107 29.66 -26.88 1.67
CA GLU A 107 30.27 -26.89 3.03
C GLU A 107 31.75 -26.50 2.98
N VAL A 108 32.19 -25.69 3.96
CA VAL A 108 33.61 -25.42 4.19
C VAL A 108 34.14 -26.42 5.22
N LEU A 109 35.08 -27.28 4.83
CA LEU A 109 35.73 -28.23 5.74
C LEU A 109 36.87 -27.53 6.47
N GLY A 110 36.94 -27.74 7.79
CA GLY A 110 37.96 -27.12 8.65
C GLY A 110 37.50 -25.79 9.24
N ALA A 111 38.37 -24.78 9.20
CA ALA A 111 38.04 -23.44 9.69
C ALA A 111 36.99 -22.78 8.79
N SER A 112 36.01 -22.10 9.41
CA SER A 112 35.01 -21.31 8.70
C SER A 112 35.67 -20.23 7.84
N ALA A 113 35.11 -19.97 6.65
CA ALA A 113 35.62 -18.96 5.73
C ALA A 113 34.45 -18.18 5.09
N HIS A 114 34.72 -16.96 4.67
CA HIS A 114 33.85 -16.26 3.74
C HIS A 114 33.94 -16.93 2.36
N VAL A 115 32.80 -17.11 1.69
CA VAL A 115 32.74 -17.76 0.38
C VAL A 115 32.21 -16.77 -0.65
N ILE A 116 32.98 -16.54 -1.71
CA ILE A 116 32.59 -15.72 -2.85
C ILE A 116 32.51 -16.65 -4.08
N ILE A 117 31.36 -16.64 -4.75
CA ILE A 117 31.16 -17.30 -6.04
C ILE A 117 30.91 -16.19 -7.06
N ALA A 118 31.87 -15.98 -7.97
CA ALA A 118 31.83 -14.96 -8.99
C ALA A 118 31.68 -15.60 -10.37
N ASN A 119 30.55 -15.34 -11.05
CA ASN A 119 30.32 -15.80 -12.42
C ASN A 119 29.65 -14.71 -13.25
N PRO A 120 30.39 -13.99 -14.12
CA PRO A 120 29.83 -12.92 -14.94
C PRO A 120 28.69 -13.36 -15.87
N ASN A 121 28.57 -14.65 -16.18
CA ASN A 121 27.57 -15.16 -17.10
C ASN A 121 26.20 -15.40 -16.45
N GLY A 122 26.16 -15.49 -15.14
CA GLY A 122 24.93 -15.70 -14.37
C GLY A 122 25.05 -16.85 -13.35
N ILE A 123 24.12 -16.83 -12.39
CA ILE A 123 24.02 -17.85 -11.33
C ILE A 123 22.53 -18.22 -11.21
N SER A 124 22.26 -19.52 -11.33
CA SER A 124 20.94 -20.11 -11.05
C SER A 124 21.02 -20.90 -9.76
N VAL A 125 20.09 -20.66 -8.85
CA VAL A 125 20.05 -21.31 -7.52
C VAL A 125 18.70 -21.99 -7.37
N ASP A 126 18.70 -23.29 -7.04
CA ASP A 126 17.47 -24.05 -6.79
C ASP A 126 17.70 -25.14 -5.73
N GLY A 127 17.57 -24.75 -4.46
CA GLY A 127 17.81 -25.63 -3.32
C GLY A 127 19.24 -25.60 -2.78
N ALA A 128 19.96 -24.48 -2.95
CA ALA A 128 21.29 -24.34 -2.37
C ALA A 128 21.25 -24.15 -0.84
N SER A 129 22.24 -24.72 -0.16
CA SER A 129 22.47 -24.44 1.26
C SER A 129 23.97 -24.26 1.57
N PHE A 130 24.28 -23.37 2.51
CA PHE A 130 25.64 -23.03 2.87
C PHE A 130 25.92 -23.42 4.33
N HIS A 131 27.00 -24.19 4.53
CA HIS A 131 27.37 -24.76 5.83
C HIS A 131 28.78 -24.36 6.23
N LYS A 132 28.97 -23.98 7.49
CA LYS A 132 30.25 -23.54 8.07
C LYS A 132 30.90 -22.37 7.32
N THR A 133 30.07 -21.54 6.70
CA THR A 133 30.48 -20.31 6.01
C THR A 133 30.38 -19.12 6.95
N GLY A 134 31.25 -18.13 6.78
CA GLY A 134 31.12 -16.83 7.42
C GLY A 134 30.10 -15.99 6.68
N GLY A 135 30.54 -15.10 5.78
CA GLY A 135 29.69 -14.46 4.79
C GLY A 135 29.67 -15.23 3.49
N VAL A 136 28.58 -15.11 2.72
CA VAL A 136 28.45 -15.69 1.36
C VAL A 136 28.09 -14.59 0.38
N VAL A 137 28.81 -14.55 -0.74
CA VAL A 137 28.52 -13.67 -1.88
C VAL A 137 28.30 -14.50 -3.13
N LEU A 138 27.14 -14.32 -3.76
CA LEU A 138 26.88 -14.77 -5.11
C LEU A 138 26.91 -13.55 -6.01
N SER A 139 27.80 -13.52 -7.01
CA SER A 139 27.98 -12.32 -7.83
C SER A 139 28.11 -12.63 -9.31
N THR A 140 27.49 -11.78 -10.13
CA THR A 140 27.79 -11.72 -11.58
C THR A 140 28.87 -10.68 -11.91
N GLY A 141 29.54 -10.15 -10.90
CA GLY A 141 30.65 -9.22 -11.04
C GLY A 141 31.95 -9.92 -11.41
N LYS A 142 32.81 -9.21 -12.14
CA LYS A 142 34.21 -9.63 -12.37
C LYS A 142 35.01 -9.42 -11.10
N ALA A 143 35.77 -10.43 -10.69
CA ALA A 143 36.61 -10.37 -9.51
C ALA A 143 37.98 -9.79 -9.82
N SER A 144 38.50 -8.99 -8.91
CA SER A 144 39.89 -8.53 -8.90
C SER A 144 40.41 -8.47 -7.46
N ILE A 145 41.72 -8.58 -7.31
CA ILE A 145 42.37 -8.42 -6.00
C ILE A 145 43.08 -7.06 -6.02
N VAL A 146 42.85 -6.27 -4.96
CA VAL A 146 43.41 -4.93 -4.82
C VAL A 146 44.14 -4.85 -3.49
N SER A 147 45.42 -4.49 -3.56
CA SER A 147 46.25 -4.28 -2.35
C SER A 147 45.97 -2.88 -1.77
N ARG A 148 45.63 -2.86 -0.49
CA ARG A 148 45.41 -1.61 0.27
C ARG A 148 46.52 -1.42 1.30
N GLN A 149 47.11 -0.25 1.32
CA GLN A 149 48.07 0.09 2.36
C GLN A 149 47.33 0.33 3.69
N ILE A 150 47.65 -0.45 4.73
CA ILE A 150 47.05 -0.32 6.05
C ILE A 150 47.90 0.61 6.91
N THR A 151 49.21 0.39 6.90
CA THR A 151 50.21 1.25 7.56
C THR A 151 51.41 1.42 6.65
N SER A 152 52.37 2.30 7.00
CA SER A 152 53.58 2.47 6.22
C SER A 152 54.30 1.12 6.06
N GLY A 153 54.40 0.60 4.85
CA GLY A 153 55.06 -0.67 4.53
C GLY A 153 54.22 -1.94 4.75
N SER A 154 52.96 -1.85 5.21
CA SER A 154 52.04 -3.00 5.36
C SER A 154 50.88 -2.90 4.39
N PHE A 155 50.63 -3.95 3.62
CA PHE A 155 49.55 -4.03 2.65
C PHE A 155 48.61 -5.20 2.99
N GLN A 156 47.37 -5.03 2.63
CA GLN A 156 46.30 -6.03 2.72
C GLN A 156 45.63 -6.17 1.36
N ASP A 157 45.48 -7.41 0.93
CA ASP A 157 44.77 -7.72 -0.31
C ASP A 157 43.28 -7.91 -0.01
N ASN A 158 42.41 -7.22 -0.79
CA ASN A 158 40.98 -7.31 -0.69
C ASN A 158 40.39 -7.80 -2.03
N VAL A 159 39.23 -8.47 -1.98
CA VAL A 159 38.48 -8.85 -3.19
C VAL A 159 37.54 -7.71 -3.60
N VAL A 160 37.67 -7.27 -4.85
CA VAL A 160 36.73 -6.30 -5.44
C VAL A 160 35.91 -7.00 -6.53
N LEU A 161 34.60 -6.91 -6.40
CA LEU A 161 33.65 -7.38 -7.42
C LEU A 161 33.03 -6.19 -8.13
N LYS A 162 33.24 -6.10 -9.44
CA LYS A 162 32.63 -5.05 -10.28
C LYS A 162 31.52 -5.67 -11.13
N THR A 163 30.28 -5.22 -10.87
CA THR A 163 29.09 -5.72 -11.56
C THR A 163 28.67 -4.74 -12.64
N GLU A 164 28.48 -5.23 -13.86
CA GLU A 164 28.01 -4.47 -15.02
C GLU A 164 26.75 -5.10 -15.63
N GLY A 165 26.51 -6.39 -15.40
CA GLY A 165 25.39 -7.14 -15.97
C GLY A 165 25.24 -8.52 -15.32
N GLY A 166 24.59 -9.44 -16.04
CA GLY A 166 24.30 -10.80 -15.59
C GLY A 166 23.10 -10.87 -14.65
N THR A 167 22.59 -12.09 -14.47
CA THR A 167 21.38 -12.34 -13.65
C THR A 167 21.66 -13.39 -12.59
N ILE A 168 21.12 -13.19 -11.38
CA ILE A 168 20.97 -14.21 -10.35
C ILE A 168 19.49 -14.57 -10.27
N ASP A 169 19.18 -15.84 -10.54
CA ASP A 169 17.82 -16.40 -10.45
C ASP A 169 17.75 -17.38 -9.28
N ILE A 170 16.88 -17.11 -8.30
CA ILE A 170 16.56 -18.04 -7.21
C ILE A 170 15.26 -18.75 -7.56
N GLY A 171 15.34 -20.05 -7.84
CA GLY A 171 14.21 -20.92 -8.14
C GLY A 171 13.38 -21.32 -6.91
N ALA A 172 12.40 -22.19 -7.13
CA ALA A 172 11.44 -22.61 -6.10
C ALA A 172 12.07 -23.33 -4.90
N GLY A 173 13.20 -24.03 -5.11
CA GLY A 173 13.95 -24.70 -4.03
C GLY A 173 14.69 -23.73 -3.10
N GLY A 174 14.87 -22.48 -3.53
CA GLY A 174 15.40 -21.42 -2.70
C GLY A 174 16.89 -21.50 -2.36
N LEU A 175 17.28 -20.73 -1.35
CA LEU A 175 18.63 -20.65 -0.80
C LEU A 175 18.58 -20.51 0.72
N SER A 176 19.40 -21.27 1.44
CA SER A 176 19.41 -21.22 2.91
C SER A 176 20.83 -21.34 3.49
N GLY A 177 20.96 -20.95 4.76
CA GLY A 177 22.19 -21.11 5.54
C GLY A 177 22.20 -20.25 6.79
N ALA A 178 23.31 -20.35 7.53
CA ALA A 178 23.57 -19.51 8.70
C ALA A 178 24.86 -18.71 8.46
N MET A 179 24.72 -17.49 7.98
CA MET A 179 25.80 -16.64 7.50
C MET A 179 25.78 -15.28 8.19
N SER A 180 26.95 -14.68 8.43
CA SER A 180 26.99 -13.28 8.89
C SER A 180 26.34 -12.33 7.87
N THR A 181 26.57 -12.60 6.58
CA THR A 181 25.94 -11.85 5.46
C THR A 181 25.73 -12.80 4.29
N LEU A 182 24.54 -12.79 3.71
CA LEU A 182 24.26 -13.33 2.38
C LEU A 182 24.09 -12.16 1.41
N HIS A 183 25.02 -11.98 0.47
CA HIS A 183 24.96 -10.91 -0.51
C HIS A 183 24.76 -11.46 -1.92
N LEU A 184 23.64 -11.10 -2.55
CA LEU A 184 23.39 -11.35 -3.97
C LEU A 184 23.71 -10.06 -4.73
N LEU A 185 24.72 -10.11 -5.61
CA LEU A 185 25.27 -8.95 -6.32
C LEU A 185 25.27 -9.19 -7.82
N ALA A 186 24.36 -8.59 -8.58
CA ALA A 186 24.17 -8.85 -10.01
C ALA A 186 23.68 -7.63 -10.80
N GLY A 187 23.66 -7.72 -12.13
CA GLY A 187 22.95 -6.76 -12.95
C GLY A 187 21.44 -6.80 -12.73
N ARG A 188 20.88 -8.01 -12.56
CA ARG A 188 19.47 -8.27 -12.21
C ARG A 188 19.36 -9.42 -11.23
N ILE A 189 18.37 -9.36 -10.34
CA ILE A 189 18.08 -10.42 -9.37
C ILE A 189 16.60 -10.77 -9.43
N ARG A 190 16.30 -12.08 -9.55
CA ARG A 190 14.95 -12.62 -9.45
C ARG A 190 14.88 -13.65 -8.32
N VAL A 191 13.87 -13.53 -7.46
CA VAL A 191 13.64 -14.43 -6.34
C VAL A 191 12.25 -15.02 -6.45
N ASP A 192 12.18 -16.34 -6.74
CA ASP A 192 10.93 -17.09 -6.92
C ASP A 192 10.70 -18.16 -5.83
N GLY A 193 11.62 -18.30 -4.90
CA GLY A 193 11.56 -19.22 -3.76
C GLY A 193 12.08 -18.59 -2.47
N PRO A 194 12.19 -19.36 -1.39
CA PRO A 194 12.65 -18.87 -0.12
C PRO A 194 14.15 -18.57 -0.12
N VAL A 195 14.54 -17.41 0.40
CA VAL A 195 15.91 -17.05 0.75
C VAL A 195 15.96 -16.82 2.25
N GLU A 196 16.64 -17.71 2.97
CA GLU A 196 16.68 -17.70 4.42
C GLU A 196 18.11 -17.66 4.96
N ASN A 197 18.39 -16.65 5.79
CA ASN A 197 19.59 -16.57 6.60
C ASN A 197 19.23 -16.76 8.07
N SER A 198 19.47 -17.96 8.59
CA SER A 198 19.12 -18.39 9.95
C SER A 198 20.22 -18.14 10.98
N SER A 199 21.21 -17.31 10.69
CA SER A 199 22.29 -17.00 11.61
C SER A 199 21.76 -16.34 12.90
N PRO A 200 22.22 -16.78 14.07
CA PRO A 200 21.83 -16.19 15.34
C PRO A 200 22.51 -14.83 15.62
N GLN A 201 23.43 -14.40 14.77
CA GLN A 201 24.15 -13.14 14.92
C GLN A 201 23.20 -11.95 14.70
N LEU A 202 23.22 -10.96 15.61
CA LEU A 202 22.27 -9.82 15.58
C LEU A 202 22.31 -9.04 14.27
N ARG A 203 23.47 -8.87 13.67
CA ARG A 203 23.66 -8.13 12.42
C ARG A 203 23.61 -8.99 11.15
N SER A 204 23.27 -10.27 11.29
CA SER A 204 23.18 -11.13 10.11
C SER A 204 22.16 -10.57 9.11
N SER A 205 22.53 -10.61 7.82
CA SER A 205 21.75 -9.93 6.80
C SER A 205 21.55 -10.76 5.54
N ILE A 206 20.48 -10.44 4.81
CA ILE A 206 20.33 -10.68 3.38
C ILE A 206 20.47 -9.33 2.71
N GLU A 207 21.40 -9.23 1.74
CA GLU A 207 21.60 -8.05 0.91
C GLU A 207 21.41 -8.41 -0.55
N LEU A 208 20.50 -7.73 -1.25
CA LEU A 208 20.30 -7.82 -2.69
C LEU A 208 20.74 -6.49 -3.30
N THR A 209 21.75 -6.53 -4.16
CA THR A 209 22.24 -5.35 -4.88
C THR A 209 22.21 -5.63 -6.38
N ALA A 210 21.40 -4.89 -7.11
CA ALA A 210 21.26 -5.05 -8.54
C ALA A 210 21.57 -3.76 -9.30
N GLY A 211 22.28 -3.90 -10.42
CA GLY A 211 22.77 -2.80 -11.26
C GLY A 211 24.28 -2.63 -11.19
N GLY A 212 24.79 -1.56 -11.82
CA GLY A 212 26.22 -1.23 -11.83
C GLY A 212 26.74 -0.86 -10.45
N SER A 213 27.70 -1.63 -9.93
CA SER A 213 28.26 -1.39 -8.61
C SER A 213 29.65 -2.03 -8.49
N SER A 214 30.45 -1.49 -7.59
CA SER A 214 31.74 -2.05 -7.16
C SER A 214 31.69 -2.29 -5.67
N VAL A 215 31.96 -3.52 -5.26
CA VAL A 215 31.97 -3.89 -3.83
C VAL A 215 33.33 -4.46 -3.48
N GLU A 216 33.99 -3.86 -2.49
CA GLU A 216 35.25 -4.33 -1.93
C GLU A 216 34.99 -5.10 -0.64
N TYR A 217 35.46 -6.36 -0.58
CA TYR A 217 35.36 -7.25 0.58
C TYR A 217 36.70 -7.31 1.29
N ASP A 218 36.68 -6.93 2.56
CA ASP A 218 37.87 -6.82 3.41
C ASP A 218 38.29 -8.21 3.89
N SER A 219 39.46 -8.68 3.45
CA SER A 219 39.96 -10.01 3.79
C SER A 219 40.46 -10.15 5.23
N ALA A 220 40.66 -9.04 5.96
CA ALA A 220 41.03 -9.09 7.36
C ALA A 220 39.87 -9.42 8.28
N ILE A 221 38.62 -9.20 7.85
CA ILE A 221 37.45 -9.51 8.65
C ILE A 221 37.37 -11.01 8.90
N VAL A 222 37.20 -11.36 10.17
CA VAL A 222 37.09 -12.75 10.59
C VAL A 222 35.71 -13.30 10.24
N PRO A 223 35.61 -14.51 9.66
CA PRO A 223 34.32 -15.15 9.43
C PRO A 223 33.45 -15.16 10.69
N ASN A 224 32.18 -14.84 10.55
CA ASN A 224 31.19 -14.72 11.64
C ASN A 224 31.45 -13.58 12.64
N SER A 225 32.15 -12.52 12.25
CA SER A 225 32.27 -11.30 13.05
C SER A 225 30.95 -10.52 13.00
N ASP A 226 30.41 -10.14 14.17
CA ASP A 226 29.25 -9.24 14.29
C ASP A 226 29.64 -7.74 14.34
N LEU A 227 30.94 -7.45 14.39
CA LEU A 227 31.42 -6.12 14.74
C LEU A 227 31.65 -5.21 13.52
N GLU A 228 31.93 -5.79 12.36
CA GLU A 228 32.41 -5.05 11.20
C GLU A 228 31.66 -5.43 9.93
N ASN A 229 31.45 -4.46 9.04
CA ASN A 229 30.90 -4.70 7.71
C ASN A 229 31.98 -5.30 6.80
N TRP A 230 31.76 -6.51 6.32
CA TRP A 230 32.67 -7.21 5.44
C TRP A 230 32.83 -6.55 4.07
N GLY A 231 31.72 -6.00 3.50
CA GLY A 231 31.69 -5.36 2.18
C GLY A 231 31.58 -3.85 2.24
N ARG A 232 32.38 -3.14 1.44
CA ARG A 232 32.26 -1.70 1.20
C ARG A 232 31.84 -1.46 -0.25
N ARG A 233 30.72 -0.80 -0.46
CA ARG A 233 30.14 -0.58 -1.77
C ARG A 233 30.38 0.83 -2.31
N LYS A 234 30.54 0.91 -3.62
CA LYS A 234 30.47 2.12 -4.44
C LYS A 234 29.48 1.89 -5.58
N ASP A 235 28.46 2.72 -5.70
CA ASP A 235 27.52 2.65 -6.80
C ASP A 235 28.16 3.23 -8.07
N GLU A 236 28.04 2.51 -9.18
CA GLU A 236 28.56 2.87 -10.50
C GLU A 236 27.46 2.71 -11.56
N GLY A 237 26.19 2.91 -11.16
CA GLY A 237 25.01 2.64 -11.97
C GLY A 237 24.89 3.55 -13.19
N SER A 238 24.49 2.96 -14.30
CA SER A 238 24.05 3.65 -15.52
C SER A 238 22.55 3.98 -15.44
N ASN A 239 22.04 4.70 -16.44
CA ASN A 239 20.60 4.93 -16.56
C ASN A 239 19.91 3.65 -17.05
N ASP A 240 18.95 3.16 -16.31
CA ASP A 240 18.14 1.98 -16.65
C ASP A 240 16.81 2.06 -15.87
N ASN A 241 15.71 2.19 -16.59
CA ASN A 241 14.37 2.30 -16.00
C ASN A 241 13.66 0.93 -15.87
N SER A 242 14.39 -0.18 -15.95
CA SER A 242 13.84 -1.52 -15.80
C SER A 242 13.70 -1.93 -14.33
N VAL A 243 12.94 -3.01 -14.08
CA VAL A 243 12.93 -3.67 -12.77
C VAL A 243 14.24 -4.44 -12.60
N ALA A 244 15.09 -3.98 -11.68
CA ALA A 244 16.38 -4.60 -11.40
C ALA A 244 16.26 -5.78 -10.41
N ILE A 245 15.33 -5.69 -9.46
CA ILE A 245 15.07 -6.75 -8.46
C ILE A 245 13.59 -7.10 -8.48
N GLU A 246 13.32 -8.38 -8.70
CA GLU A 246 11.98 -8.96 -8.69
C GLU A 246 11.89 -10.05 -7.63
N ILE A 247 11.00 -9.87 -6.65
CA ILE A 247 10.61 -10.89 -5.68
C ILE A 247 9.19 -11.28 -6.03
N THR A 248 9.00 -12.51 -6.55
CA THR A 248 7.68 -12.99 -6.97
C THR A 248 6.79 -13.30 -5.76
N SER A 249 5.53 -13.60 -5.99
CA SER A 249 4.59 -13.97 -4.92
C SER A 249 4.98 -15.23 -4.12
N ARG A 250 5.84 -16.08 -4.68
CA ARG A 250 6.42 -17.25 -3.99
C ARG A 250 7.74 -16.92 -3.28
N GLY A 251 8.37 -15.80 -3.66
CA GLY A 251 9.63 -15.36 -3.07
C GLY A 251 9.47 -14.99 -1.60
N THR A 252 10.41 -15.40 -0.78
CA THR A 252 10.47 -15.01 0.63
C THR A 252 11.88 -14.60 0.99
N LEU A 253 12.05 -13.48 1.66
CA LEU A 253 13.30 -13.05 2.25
C LEU A 253 13.17 -13.09 3.76
N LYS A 254 14.01 -13.88 4.46
CA LYS A 254 13.96 -14.01 5.91
C LYS A 254 15.36 -13.97 6.51
N ALA A 255 15.63 -12.93 7.28
CA ALA A 255 16.90 -12.73 7.99
C ALA A 255 16.71 -11.83 9.21
N ASN A 256 17.79 -11.58 9.99
CA ASN A 256 17.72 -10.57 11.05
C ASN A 256 17.60 -9.15 10.48
N THR A 257 18.26 -8.87 9.36
CA THR A 257 18.16 -7.61 8.62
C THR A 257 18.03 -7.90 7.11
N VAL A 258 17.21 -7.16 6.39
CA VAL A 258 17.05 -7.29 4.93
C VAL A 258 17.33 -5.95 4.25
N ARG A 259 18.20 -5.96 3.23
CA ARG A 259 18.52 -4.78 2.42
C ARG A 259 18.40 -5.08 0.95
N ILE A 260 17.60 -4.29 0.25
CA ILE A 260 17.34 -4.40 -1.17
C ILE A 260 17.77 -3.09 -1.83
N ARG A 261 18.63 -3.16 -2.85
CA ARG A 261 19.15 -1.97 -3.53
C ARG A 261 19.19 -2.13 -5.04
N ALA A 262 18.60 -1.16 -5.74
CA ALA A 262 18.75 -0.99 -7.18
C ALA A 262 19.65 0.22 -7.44
N THR A 263 20.84 -0.02 -7.99
CA THR A 263 21.91 0.99 -8.10
C THR A 263 21.88 1.79 -9.38
N ASN A 264 21.25 1.30 -10.46
CA ASN A 264 21.07 2.06 -11.69
C ASN A 264 20.04 3.18 -11.52
N ASN A 265 20.29 4.33 -12.14
CA ASN A 265 19.34 5.45 -12.11
C ASN A 265 18.05 5.07 -12.84
N GLY A 266 16.92 5.24 -12.18
CA GLY A 266 15.60 4.88 -12.69
C GLY A 266 15.23 3.41 -12.49
N ALA A 267 16.16 2.56 -12.02
CA ALA A 267 15.88 1.15 -11.79
C ALA A 267 14.92 0.93 -10.62
N GLY A 268 13.95 0.06 -10.83
CA GLY A 268 12.88 -0.26 -9.90
C GLY A 268 13.06 -1.57 -9.14
N VAL A 269 12.20 -1.77 -8.14
CA VAL A 269 12.06 -3.01 -7.37
C VAL A 269 10.60 -3.45 -7.39
N SER A 270 10.36 -4.73 -7.69
CA SER A 270 9.05 -5.38 -7.59
C SER A 270 9.08 -6.40 -6.46
N HIS A 271 8.24 -6.22 -5.44
CA HIS A 271 8.15 -7.08 -4.27
C HIS A 271 6.72 -7.60 -4.11
N ALA A 272 6.46 -8.80 -4.63
CA ALA A 272 5.14 -9.45 -4.53
C ALA A 272 5.09 -10.55 -3.46
N GLY A 273 6.23 -10.91 -2.88
CA GLY A 273 6.37 -11.98 -1.90
C GLY A 273 6.39 -11.49 -0.45
N ASN A 274 7.04 -12.24 0.44
CA ASN A 274 7.14 -11.92 1.85
C ASN A 274 8.57 -11.52 2.23
N GLY A 275 8.70 -10.41 2.94
CA GLY A 275 9.95 -9.92 3.51
C GLY A 275 9.86 -9.85 5.03
N LEU A 276 10.80 -10.50 5.73
CA LEU A 276 10.82 -10.54 7.18
C LEU A 276 12.22 -10.23 7.72
N ALA A 277 12.35 -9.09 8.40
CA ALA A 277 13.53 -8.74 9.20
C ALA A 277 13.23 -9.04 10.69
N MET A 278 13.83 -10.14 11.21
CA MET A 278 13.44 -10.72 12.50
C MET A 278 13.95 -9.95 13.72
N LEU A 279 15.07 -9.22 13.61
CA LEU A 279 15.68 -8.51 14.73
C LEU A 279 16.01 -7.04 14.45
N GLY A 280 16.08 -6.63 13.18
CA GLY A 280 16.47 -5.29 12.77
C GLY A 280 15.58 -4.73 11.67
N ASP A 281 16.20 -3.97 10.74
CA ASP A 281 15.53 -3.19 9.72
C ASP A 281 15.26 -3.97 8.44
N PHE A 282 14.19 -3.56 7.76
CA PHE A 282 13.93 -3.88 6.35
C PHE A 282 14.09 -2.60 5.51
N VAL A 283 15.04 -2.61 4.59
CA VAL A 283 15.39 -1.42 3.79
C VAL A 283 15.26 -1.71 2.30
N ILE A 284 14.53 -0.86 1.58
CA ILE A 284 14.52 -0.81 0.11
C ILE A 284 15.04 0.55 -0.32
N ASP A 285 16.06 0.58 -1.19
CA ASP A 285 16.65 1.79 -1.75
C ASP A 285 16.74 1.65 -3.28
N ALA A 286 15.96 2.45 -3.99
CA ALA A 286 15.88 2.48 -5.45
C ALA A 286 15.66 3.91 -5.93
N SER A 287 16.21 4.28 -7.07
CA SER A 287 15.92 5.58 -7.68
C SER A 287 14.70 5.55 -8.59
N GLY A 288 14.28 4.37 -9.04
CA GLY A 288 13.07 4.15 -9.82
C GLY A 288 11.85 3.82 -8.97
N LYS A 289 10.88 3.18 -9.61
CA LYS A 289 9.61 2.80 -8.97
C LYS A 289 9.78 1.55 -8.09
N VAL A 290 9.26 1.61 -6.87
CA VAL A 290 9.06 0.43 -6.02
C VAL A 290 7.58 0.04 -6.06
N THR A 291 7.30 -1.20 -6.48
CA THR A 291 5.96 -1.80 -6.43
C THR A 291 5.94 -2.91 -5.39
N THR A 292 4.93 -2.95 -4.54
CA THR A 292 4.75 -4.04 -3.59
C THR A 292 3.29 -4.49 -3.55
N SER A 293 3.10 -5.81 -3.66
CA SER A 293 1.80 -6.46 -3.43
C SER A 293 1.90 -7.59 -2.40
N GLY A 294 3.09 -7.81 -1.84
CA GLY A 294 3.34 -8.75 -0.77
C GLY A 294 3.36 -8.07 0.61
N SER A 295 3.89 -8.77 1.60
CA SER A 295 4.03 -8.25 2.96
C SER A 295 5.49 -8.01 3.34
N ILE A 296 5.74 -6.90 4.04
CA ILE A 296 7.04 -6.51 4.58
C ILE A 296 6.87 -6.29 6.07
N GLU A 297 7.62 -7.04 6.87
CA GLU A 297 7.63 -6.90 8.32
C GLU A 297 9.07 -6.73 8.82
N ALA A 298 9.29 -5.79 9.70
CA ALA A 298 10.54 -5.61 10.40
C ALA A 298 10.33 -5.50 11.91
N LYS A 299 11.25 -6.11 12.68
CA LYS A 299 11.23 -5.96 14.14
C LYS A 299 11.50 -4.52 14.54
N ASP A 300 12.45 -3.87 13.87
CA ASP A 300 12.78 -2.47 14.09
C ASP A 300 12.14 -1.59 13.00
N ASN A 301 12.89 -1.03 12.10
CA ASN A 301 12.39 -0.04 11.15
C ASN A 301 12.10 -0.64 9.77
N VAL A 302 11.08 -0.10 9.10
CA VAL A 302 10.91 -0.27 7.66
C VAL A 302 11.23 1.04 6.98
N HIS A 303 12.19 1.02 6.05
CA HIS A 303 12.59 2.18 5.29
C HIS A 303 12.53 1.88 3.79
N VAL A 304 11.66 2.58 3.07
CA VAL A 304 11.54 2.49 1.61
C VAL A 304 11.82 3.84 1.00
N LYS A 305 12.93 3.92 0.23
CA LYS A 305 13.28 5.10 -0.56
C LYS A 305 13.22 4.73 -2.04
N ALA A 306 12.46 5.51 -2.81
CA ALA A 306 12.23 5.24 -4.22
C ALA A 306 12.02 6.52 -5.04
N GLY A 307 11.99 6.42 -6.37
CA GLY A 307 11.47 7.49 -7.23
C GLY A 307 9.97 7.67 -7.02
N SER A 308 9.22 6.57 -7.02
CA SER A 308 7.79 6.50 -6.63
C SER A 308 7.50 5.17 -5.94
N ILE A 309 6.44 5.12 -5.14
CA ILE A 309 6.04 3.92 -4.39
C ILE A 309 4.59 3.58 -4.72
N GLU A 310 4.35 2.34 -5.11
CA GLU A 310 3.01 1.80 -5.29
C GLU A 310 2.86 0.52 -4.48
N ALA A 311 1.99 0.57 -3.47
CA ALA A 311 1.64 -0.58 -2.65
C ALA A 311 0.17 -0.94 -2.88
N ARG A 312 -0.08 -2.22 -3.20
CA ARG A 312 -1.43 -2.69 -3.51
C ARG A 312 -1.71 -4.06 -2.90
N SER A 313 -2.83 -4.21 -2.25
CA SER A 313 -3.38 -5.53 -1.91
C SER A 313 -4.05 -6.14 -3.13
N LEU A 314 -3.88 -7.44 -3.33
CA LEU A 314 -4.49 -8.17 -4.44
C LEU A 314 -5.87 -8.70 -4.03
N ASP A 315 -6.85 -8.58 -4.93
CA ASP A 315 -8.20 -9.07 -4.68
C ASP A 315 -8.22 -10.58 -4.40
N GLY A 316 -9.01 -10.97 -3.40
CA GLY A 316 -9.12 -12.38 -2.98
C GLY A 316 -7.89 -12.93 -2.23
N GLN A 317 -6.89 -12.10 -1.96
CA GLN A 317 -5.74 -12.44 -1.12
C GLN A 317 -5.87 -11.74 0.26
N PRO A 318 -5.18 -12.23 1.29
CA PRO A 318 -5.05 -11.50 2.54
C PRO A 318 -4.52 -10.08 2.32
N GLN A 319 -4.96 -9.13 3.12
CA GLN A 319 -4.49 -7.75 3.06
C GLN A 319 -2.96 -7.68 3.21
N SER A 320 -2.29 -7.05 2.26
CA SER A 320 -0.85 -6.79 2.31
C SER A 320 -0.50 -5.84 3.45
N ARG A 321 0.71 -6.01 4.01
CA ARG A 321 1.19 -5.23 5.15
C ARG A 321 2.59 -4.70 4.92
N ILE A 322 2.84 -3.50 5.40
CA ILE A 322 4.19 -2.92 5.54
C ILE A 322 4.29 -2.44 6.98
N GLU A 323 4.99 -3.20 7.82
CA GLU A 323 4.90 -3.03 9.27
C GLU A 323 6.27 -2.95 9.95
N ALA A 324 6.50 -1.87 10.72
CA ALA A 324 7.61 -1.72 11.65
C ALA A 324 7.09 -1.98 13.07
N ILE A 325 7.37 -3.18 13.62
CA ILE A 325 6.75 -3.69 14.84
C ILE A 325 7.14 -2.86 16.08
N ASN A 326 8.40 -2.46 16.20
CA ASN A 326 8.89 -1.65 17.32
C ASN A 326 9.40 -0.26 16.88
N GLY A 327 9.75 -0.11 15.63
CA GLY A 327 10.42 1.07 15.08
C GLY A 327 9.51 1.97 14.27
N ALA A 328 10.13 2.73 13.37
CA ALA A 328 9.48 3.67 12.49
C ALA A 328 9.25 3.06 11.10
N LEU A 329 8.09 3.40 10.53
CA LEU A 329 7.84 3.26 9.09
C LEU A 329 8.23 4.57 8.40
N THR A 330 9.09 4.49 7.39
CA THR A 330 9.50 5.64 6.58
C THR A 330 9.37 5.31 5.10
N LEU A 331 8.51 6.02 4.40
CA LEU A 331 8.29 5.90 2.96
C LEU A 331 8.64 7.22 2.29
N LEU A 332 9.63 7.21 1.40
CA LEU A 332 10.14 8.41 0.71
C LEU A 332 10.08 8.21 -0.80
N ALA A 333 9.26 8.98 -1.50
CA ALA A 333 9.23 9.07 -2.95
C ALA A 333 9.90 10.38 -3.41
N GLY A 334 11.06 10.27 -4.05
CA GLY A 334 11.91 11.43 -4.37
C GLY A 334 11.52 12.19 -5.63
N THR A 335 10.72 11.60 -6.53
CA THR A 335 10.37 12.22 -7.82
C THR A 335 8.89 12.05 -8.20
N GLY A 336 8.14 11.18 -7.52
CA GLY A 336 6.76 10.86 -7.88
C GLY A 336 5.87 10.61 -6.68
N ASP A 337 4.82 9.85 -6.91
CA ASP A 337 3.75 9.61 -5.97
C ASP A 337 4.04 8.46 -5.00
N ILE A 338 3.33 8.47 -3.87
CA ILE A 338 3.12 7.31 -3.01
C ILE A 338 1.65 6.93 -3.09
N THR A 339 1.37 5.72 -3.59
CA THR A 339 0.00 5.19 -3.68
C THR A 339 -0.14 3.96 -2.81
N ASN A 340 -1.12 4.00 -1.91
CA ASN A 340 -1.54 2.88 -1.09
C ASN A 340 -2.94 2.45 -1.53
N THR A 341 -3.06 1.26 -2.15
CA THR A 341 -4.34 0.66 -2.51
C THR A 341 -4.61 -0.55 -1.62
N GLY A 342 -5.40 -0.33 -0.58
CA GLY A 342 -5.84 -1.41 0.32
C GLY A 342 -4.77 -2.04 1.22
N VAL A 343 -3.60 -1.42 1.40
CA VAL A 343 -2.50 -1.96 2.22
C VAL A 343 -2.52 -1.37 3.63
N LEU A 344 -2.25 -2.20 4.63
CA LEU A 344 -1.97 -1.74 5.98
C LEU A 344 -0.48 -1.35 6.09
N MET A 345 -0.23 -0.09 6.35
CA MET A 345 1.10 0.48 6.60
C MET A 345 1.16 0.97 8.04
N SER A 346 2.08 0.44 8.85
CA SER A 346 2.17 0.84 10.26
C SER A 346 3.61 0.98 10.76
N GLY A 347 3.81 1.96 11.62
CA GLY A 347 5.03 2.15 12.39
C GLY A 347 4.70 2.40 13.86
N LYS A 348 5.39 1.70 14.78
CA LYS A 348 5.10 1.86 16.19
C LYS A 348 5.57 3.21 16.72
N SER A 349 6.82 3.54 16.51
CA SER A 349 7.40 4.79 17.04
C SER A 349 7.03 6.01 16.21
N GLN A 350 6.81 5.84 14.90
CA GLN A 350 6.40 6.89 13.97
C GLN A 350 5.99 6.26 12.63
N ALA A 351 5.07 6.92 11.91
CA ALA A 351 4.84 6.68 10.49
C ALA A 351 5.11 7.97 9.71
N LEU A 352 6.10 7.95 8.81
CA LEU A 352 6.45 9.06 7.92
C LEU A 352 6.21 8.65 6.47
N VAL A 353 5.36 9.41 5.77
CA VAL A 353 5.07 9.25 4.35
C VAL A 353 5.36 10.56 3.65
N LYS A 354 6.39 10.60 2.79
CA LYS A 354 6.79 11.82 2.08
C LYS A 354 6.95 11.58 0.59
N ALA A 355 6.25 12.36 -0.23
CA ALA A 355 6.29 12.30 -1.68
C ALA A 355 6.61 13.66 -2.31
N ALA A 356 7.43 13.65 -3.37
CA ALA A 356 7.59 14.81 -4.26
C ALA A 356 6.40 15.00 -5.21
N GLY A 357 5.55 13.99 -5.37
CA GLY A 357 4.25 14.03 -6.04
C GLY A 357 3.10 14.02 -5.05
N ASP A 358 2.08 13.24 -5.35
CA ASP A 358 0.90 13.04 -4.52
C ASP A 358 1.08 11.87 -3.53
N VAL A 359 0.35 11.95 -2.40
CA VAL A 359 0.12 10.81 -1.51
C VAL A 359 -1.33 10.39 -1.63
N LYS A 360 -1.57 9.13 -2.07
CA LYS A 360 -2.91 8.60 -2.36
C LYS A 360 -3.20 7.36 -1.53
N LEU A 361 -4.26 7.39 -0.73
CA LEU A 361 -4.84 6.24 -0.04
C LEU A 361 -6.16 5.91 -0.72
N LEU A 362 -6.25 4.72 -1.31
CA LEU A 362 -7.40 4.27 -2.09
C LEU A 362 -7.92 2.96 -1.52
N THR A 363 -9.12 2.96 -0.97
CA THR A 363 -9.80 1.73 -0.57
C THR A 363 -10.71 1.30 -1.71
N GLU A 364 -10.46 0.15 -2.31
CA GLU A 364 -11.25 -0.37 -3.45
C GLU A 364 -12.32 -1.38 -3.01
N ASN A 365 -12.09 -2.10 -1.90
CA ASN A 365 -13.05 -3.03 -1.33
C ASN A 365 -13.13 -2.91 0.20
N THR A 366 -14.15 -3.52 0.83
CA THR A 366 -14.43 -3.39 2.26
C THR A 366 -13.47 -4.16 3.16
N ASP A 367 -12.78 -5.16 2.62
CA ASP A 367 -11.95 -6.09 3.38
C ASP A 367 -10.47 -5.69 3.40
N GLN A 368 -10.08 -4.82 2.47
CA GLN A 368 -8.72 -4.33 2.29
C GLN A 368 -8.70 -2.80 2.34
N LEU A 369 -8.72 -2.24 3.55
CA LEU A 369 -8.69 -0.79 3.74
C LEU A 369 -7.27 -0.24 3.52
N ALA A 370 -7.14 0.87 2.80
CA ALA A 370 -5.89 1.63 2.75
C ALA A 370 -5.68 2.33 4.10
N ILE A 371 -4.65 1.94 4.84
CA ILE A 371 -4.38 2.45 6.19
C ILE A 371 -2.93 2.90 6.28
N VAL A 372 -2.70 4.06 6.91
CA VAL A 372 -1.38 4.46 7.43
C VAL A 372 -1.54 4.78 8.90
N PHE A 373 -0.75 4.13 9.75
CA PHE A 373 -0.93 4.17 11.19
C PHE A 373 0.37 4.37 11.96
N GLY A 374 0.43 5.43 12.78
CA GLY A 374 1.42 5.61 13.83
C GLY A 374 0.88 5.05 15.15
N SER A 375 1.25 3.80 15.51
CA SER A 375 0.49 3.09 16.55
C SER A 375 0.76 3.56 17.99
N GLU A 376 1.95 4.07 18.29
CA GLU A 376 2.27 4.73 19.57
C GLU A 376 2.83 6.14 19.34
N GLY A 377 3.44 6.38 18.18
CA GLY A 377 4.01 7.65 17.77
C GLY A 377 3.14 8.42 16.78
N ARG A 378 3.67 9.51 16.28
CA ARG A 378 2.97 10.40 15.35
C ARG A 378 2.87 9.83 13.94
N LEU A 379 1.88 10.32 13.20
CA LEU A 379 1.76 10.17 11.75
C LEU A 379 2.11 11.50 11.08
N ASP A 380 3.09 11.48 10.19
CA ASP A 380 3.45 12.61 9.33
C ASP A 380 3.24 12.24 7.86
N VAL A 381 2.40 12.99 7.17
CA VAL A 381 2.16 12.84 5.73
C VAL A 381 2.53 14.13 5.03
N GLN A 382 3.49 14.09 4.13
CA GLN A 382 3.98 15.24 3.38
C GLN A 382 3.91 14.96 1.87
N ALA A 383 3.31 15.85 1.10
CA ALA A 383 3.26 15.80 -0.35
C ALA A 383 3.58 17.17 -0.93
N GLU A 384 4.45 17.24 -1.96
CA GLU A 384 4.60 18.49 -2.73
C GLU A 384 3.37 18.70 -3.64
N GLY A 385 2.68 17.63 -4.02
CA GLY A 385 1.37 17.61 -4.66
C GLY A 385 0.23 17.60 -3.66
N SER A 386 -0.76 16.76 -3.92
CA SER A 386 -1.98 16.60 -3.10
C SER A 386 -1.90 15.37 -2.19
N VAL A 387 -2.63 15.44 -1.07
CA VAL A 387 -2.92 14.28 -0.22
C VAL A 387 -4.36 13.86 -0.45
N VAL A 388 -4.57 12.65 -0.98
CA VAL A 388 -5.89 12.09 -1.29
C VAL A 388 -6.15 10.89 -0.39
N ASN A 389 -7.08 11.01 0.53
CA ASN A 389 -7.58 9.95 1.38
C ASN A 389 -8.99 9.56 0.93
N ASN A 390 -9.10 8.61 -0.01
CA ASN A 390 -10.39 8.16 -0.54
C ASN A 390 -10.83 6.88 0.17
N THR A 391 -11.73 7.02 1.13
CA THR A 391 -12.26 5.95 1.99
C THR A 391 -11.16 5.20 2.76
N GLY A 392 -9.96 5.79 2.86
CA GLY A 392 -8.81 5.27 3.60
C GLY A 392 -8.76 5.79 5.04
N ARG A 393 -7.68 5.48 5.72
CA ARG A 393 -7.47 5.83 7.13
C ARG A 393 -6.06 6.36 7.37
N LEU A 394 -5.97 7.59 7.83
CA LEU A 394 -4.76 8.22 8.34
C LEU A 394 -4.90 8.32 9.86
N LEU A 395 -4.19 7.49 10.59
CA LEU A 395 -4.41 7.27 12.02
C LEU A 395 -3.13 7.44 12.83
N SER A 396 -3.27 8.01 14.02
CA SER A 396 -2.23 7.99 15.05
C SER A 396 -2.86 7.96 16.44
N ASN A 397 -2.23 7.27 17.38
CA ASN A 397 -2.59 7.40 18.81
C ASN A 397 -1.90 8.62 19.46
N SER A 398 -1.05 9.33 18.70
CA SER A 398 -0.44 10.59 19.06
C SER A 398 -0.89 11.68 18.09
N GLU A 399 -0.01 12.53 17.60
CA GLU A 399 -0.31 13.60 16.66
C GLU A 399 -0.40 13.10 15.21
N THR A 400 -1.38 13.59 14.45
CA THR A 400 -1.46 13.41 13.00
C THR A 400 -1.22 14.74 12.31
N THR A 401 -0.17 14.81 11.49
CA THR A 401 0.18 15.98 10.69
C THR A 401 0.09 15.65 9.21
N ILE A 402 -0.62 16.49 8.44
CA ILE A 402 -0.74 16.39 6.99
C ILE A 402 -0.33 17.75 6.41
N ASP A 403 0.65 17.74 5.51
CA ASP A 403 1.14 18.93 4.80
C ASP A 403 1.17 18.66 3.30
N ALA A 404 0.30 19.32 2.55
CA ALA A 404 0.19 19.19 1.10
C ALA A 404 0.53 20.53 0.42
N GLY A 405 1.35 20.48 -0.63
CA GLY A 405 1.64 21.66 -1.45
C GLY A 405 0.43 22.13 -2.27
N LYS A 406 -0.53 21.24 -2.52
CA LYS A 406 -1.79 21.53 -3.22
C LYS A 406 -3.00 21.23 -2.33
N ASP A 407 -3.82 20.23 -2.70
CA ASP A 407 -5.06 19.91 -2.03
C ASP A 407 -4.91 18.81 -0.96
N VAL A 408 -5.77 18.88 0.06
CA VAL A 408 -6.04 17.74 0.95
C VAL A 408 -7.49 17.31 0.74
N LEU A 409 -7.68 16.08 0.22
CA LEU A 409 -8.98 15.50 -0.08
C LEU A 409 -9.23 14.31 0.87
N ASN A 410 -10.08 14.49 1.87
CA ASN A 410 -10.57 13.43 2.75
C ASN A 410 -12.00 13.10 2.35
N ILE A 411 -12.18 12.10 1.48
CA ILE A 411 -13.44 11.92 0.76
C ILE A 411 -13.96 10.48 0.82
N ALA A 412 -15.28 10.35 0.79
CA ALA A 412 -15.97 9.12 0.48
C ALA A 412 -16.78 9.32 -0.81
N ASP A 413 -16.44 8.59 -1.87
CA ASP A 413 -17.07 8.75 -3.18
C ASP A 413 -18.53 8.30 -3.17
N ILE A 414 -19.39 9.09 -3.83
CA ILE A 414 -20.78 8.78 -4.10
C ILE A 414 -20.93 8.62 -5.61
N LEU A 415 -21.45 7.47 -6.02
CA LEU A 415 -21.60 7.10 -7.42
C LEU A 415 -23.06 7.21 -7.89
N ASN A 416 -23.23 7.52 -9.18
CA ASN A 416 -24.52 7.48 -9.87
C ASN A 416 -25.62 8.40 -9.27
N GLY A 417 -25.23 9.49 -8.62
CA GLY A 417 -26.15 10.50 -8.12
C GLY A 417 -26.40 11.57 -9.17
N GLU A 418 -27.67 11.89 -9.44
CA GLU A 418 -28.04 13.00 -10.29
C GLU A 418 -28.42 14.25 -9.48
N GLY A 419 -28.93 14.06 -8.23
CA GLY A 419 -29.32 15.12 -7.32
C GLY A 419 -30.47 15.99 -7.86
N VAL A 420 -31.18 15.51 -8.88
CA VAL A 420 -32.23 16.23 -9.57
C VAL A 420 -33.59 15.64 -9.22
N TRP A 421 -34.55 16.52 -8.94
CA TRP A 421 -35.93 16.14 -8.71
C TRP A 421 -36.63 15.83 -10.02
N HIS A 422 -37.23 14.64 -10.10
CA HIS A 422 -38.11 14.24 -11.19
C HIS A 422 -39.54 14.26 -10.69
N HIS A 423 -40.39 15.04 -11.35
CA HIS A 423 -41.82 15.10 -11.09
C HIS A 423 -42.57 14.76 -12.37
N GLN A 424 -43.35 13.71 -12.33
CA GLN A 424 -44.23 13.29 -13.42
C GLN A 424 -45.66 13.26 -12.93
N LYS A 425 -46.53 13.94 -13.65
CA LYS A 425 -47.98 13.94 -13.45
C LYS A 425 -48.65 13.26 -14.61
N ASP A 426 -49.47 12.26 -14.30
CA ASP A 426 -50.23 11.51 -15.28
C ASP A 426 -51.74 11.66 -14.98
N ASP A 427 -52.50 12.15 -15.97
CA ASP A 427 -53.96 12.27 -15.90
C ASP A 427 -54.58 10.99 -16.47
N GLY A 428 -55.07 10.14 -15.59
CA GLY A 428 -55.74 8.90 -15.94
C GLY A 428 -57.14 9.08 -16.50
N LYS A 429 -57.91 8.00 -16.53
CA LYS A 429 -59.26 7.96 -17.06
C LYS A 429 -60.21 8.84 -16.25
N ARG A 430 -61.21 9.43 -16.93
CA ARG A 430 -62.31 10.15 -16.27
C ARG A 430 -63.11 9.17 -15.41
N LEU A 431 -63.45 9.60 -14.21
CA LEU A 431 -64.18 8.78 -13.24
C LEU A 431 -65.67 8.88 -13.49
N TRP A 432 -66.32 7.81 -13.94
CA TRP A 432 -67.73 7.76 -14.34
C TRP A 432 -68.67 8.13 -13.18
N TYR A 433 -68.36 7.79 -11.97
CA TYR A 433 -69.15 8.06 -10.74
C TYR A 433 -69.08 9.52 -10.31
N THR A 434 -68.24 10.34 -10.90
CA THR A 434 -68.24 11.82 -10.77
C THR A 434 -68.92 12.52 -11.94
N LEU A 435 -69.70 11.79 -12.75
CA LEU A 435 -70.30 12.29 -14.00
C LEU A 435 -69.21 12.83 -14.96
N TRP A 436 -68.02 12.16 -15.01
CA TRP A 436 -66.82 12.51 -15.78
C TRP A 436 -66.26 13.90 -15.51
N ARG A 437 -66.64 14.56 -14.38
CA ARG A 437 -66.10 15.86 -13.96
C ARG A 437 -64.70 15.77 -13.39
N SER A 438 -64.34 14.64 -12.77
CA SER A 438 -63.00 14.40 -12.18
C SER A 438 -62.25 13.31 -12.93
N ARG A 439 -60.93 13.45 -13.00
CA ARG A 439 -60.02 12.42 -13.51
C ARG A 439 -59.23 11.79 -12.36
N GLU A 440 -58.81 10.54 -12.54
CA GLU A 440 -57.76 9.97 -11.71
C GLU A 440 -56.45 10.68 -12.03
N THR A 441 -55.68 11.08 -11.02
CA THR A 441 -54.36 11.66 -11.22
C THR A 441 -53.34 10.83 -10.45
N THR A 442 -52.20 10.57 -11.09
CA THR A 442 -51.06 9.95 -10.47
C THR A 442 -49.87 10.89 -10.57
N GLU A 443 -49.31 11.27 -9.45
CA GLU A 443 -48.09 12.07 -9.38
C GLU A 443 -46.98 11.22 -8.86
N THR A 444 -45.88 11.12 -9.61
CA THR A 444 -44.67 10.39 -9.23
C THR A 444 -43.57 11.41 -9.00
N ILE A 445 -42.92 11.30 -7.86
CA ILE A 445 -41.85 12.18 -7.42
C ILE A 445 -40.67 11.31 -7.05
N SER A 446 -39.48 11.59 -7.61
CA SER A 446 -38.29 10.86 -7.28
C SER A 446 -37.05 11.76 -7.29
N ILE A 447 -36.09 11.41 -6.46
CA ILE A 447 -34.75 11.96 -6.47
C ILE A 447 -33.73 10.86 -6.18
N ASN A 448 -32.58 10.93 -6.82
CA ASN A 448 -31.48 9.99 -6.62
C ASN A 448 -30.21 10.78 -6.30
N TYR A 449 -29.72 10.70 -5.07
CA TYR A 449 -28.47 11.29 -4.62
C TYR A 449 -27.27 10.37 -4.83
N GLY A 450 -27.50 9.16 -5.36
CA GLY A 450 -26.46 8.16 -5.57
C GLY A 450 -26.24 7.23 -4.40
N GLN A 451 -25.22 6.38 -4.54
CA GLN A 451 -24.84 5.39 -3.55
C GLN A 451 -23.37 5.59 -3.17
N PRO A 452 -23.00 5.45 -1.89
CA PRO A 452 -21.58 5.39 -1.53
C PRO A 452 -20.89 4.28 -2.30
N ARG A 453 -19.70 4.54 -2.87
CA ARG A 453 -18.89 3.52 -3.56
C ARG A 453 -18.64 2.31 -2.66
N LEU A 454 -18.39 2.54 -1.39
CA LEU A 454 -18.24 1.52 -0.36
C LEU A 454 -19.26 1.77 0.76
N PRO A 455 -20.41 1.05 0.78
CA PRO A 455 -21.44 1.24 1.79
C PRO A 455 -20.92 1.12 3.22
N GLY A 456 -21.28 2.09 4.08
CA GLY A 456 -20.88 2.11 5.49
C GLY A 456 -19.39 2.43 5.73
N ARG A 457 -18.63 2.83 4.71
CA ARG A 457 -17.23 3.21 4.83
C ARG A 457 -17.06 4.70 4.55
N GLN A 458 -16.23 5.35 5.36
CA GLN A 458 -15.83 6.74 5.26
C GLN A 458 -14.31 6.83 5.33
N ALA A 459 -13.74 7.93 4.85
CA ALA A 459 -12.35 8.25 5.10
C ALA A 459 -12.20 8.88 6.50
N TYR A 460 -11.08 8.60 7.15
CA TYR A 460 -10.77 9.13 8.47
C TYR A 460 -9.37 9.73 8.52
N ILE A 461 -9.27 10.87 9.18
CA ILE A 461 -8.02 11.46 9.66
C ILE A 461 -8.18 11.59 11.19
N ILE A 462 -7.41 10.79 11.94
CA ILE A 462 -7.56 10.72 13.41
C ILE A 462 -6.20 10.82 14.08
N GLY A 463 -6.16 11.54 15.19
CA GLY A 463 -5.01 11.65 16.08
C GLY A 463 -5.43 12.09 17.47
N SER A 464 -4.51 12.07 18.45
CA SER A 464 -4.76 12.76 19.72
C SER A 464 -4.95 14.26 19.47
N SER A 465 -4.14 14.85 18.59
CA SER A 465 -4.35 16.15 17.94
C SER A 465 -4.13 16.00 16.43
N VAL A 466 -4.76 16.87 15.64
CA VAL A 466 -4.71 16.80 14.18
C VAL A 466 -4.35 18.17 13.60
N SER A 467 -3.34 18.21 12.74
CA SER A 467 -2.95 19.38 11.96
C SER A 467 -3.02 19.05 10.47
N VAL A 468 -3.80 19.82 9.73
CA VAL A 468 -3.97 19.67 8.27
C VAL A 468 -3.65 20.98 7.60
N LYS A 469 -2.64 20.97 6.72
CA LYS A 469 -2.25 22.13 5.93
C LYS A 469 -2.27 21.81 4.45
N ALA A 470 -2.79 22.73 3.65
CA ALA A 470 -2.81 22.65 2.20
C ALA A 470 -2.42 24.00 1.57
N GLY A 471 -1.66 23.96 0.48
CA GLY A 471 -1.41 25.15 -0.34
C GLY A 471 -2.69 25.69 -1.00
N ASP A 472 -3.55 24.77 -1.43
CA ASP A 472 -4.82 25.09 -2.08
C ASP A 472 -6.02 24.71 -1.19
N ASN A 473 -6.80 23.71 -1.57
CA ASN A 473 -8.09 23.42 -0.93
C ASN A 473 -8.00 22.26 0.07
N ILE A 474 -8.82 22.34 1.12
CA ILE A 474 -9.06 21.23 2.03
C ILE A 474 -10.53 20.84 1.91
N ILE A 475 -10.77 19.59 1.48
CA ILE A 475 -12.11 19.04 1.27
C ILE A 475 -12.31 17.82 2.16
N ASN A 476 -13.20 17.93 3.14
CA ASN A 476 -13.69 16.83 3.95
C ASN A 476 -15.12 16.51 3.55
N ARG A 477 -15.30 15.55 2.63
CA ARG A 477 -16.62 15.20 2.08
C ARG A 477 -17.04 13.79 2.45
N GLY A 478 -18.18 13.64 3.11
CA GLY A 478 -18.69 12.34 3.54
C GLY A 478 -17.77 11.58 4.50
N SER A 479 -16.84 12.27 5.14
CA SER A 479 -15.69 11.74 5.86
C SER A 479 -15.50 12.48 7.19
N SER A 480 -14.49 12.09 7.98
CA SER A 480 -14.30 12.67 9.30
C SER A 480 -12.84 13.03 9.59
N ILE A 481 -12.65 14.15 10.30
CA ILE A 481 -11.38 14.61 10.87
C ILE A 481 -11.58 14.73 12.37
N ASN A 482 -10.85 13.94 13.18
CA ASN A 482 -11.09 13.84 14.63
C ASN A 482 -9.79 14.00 15.43
N ALA A 483 -9.83 14.83 16.46
CA ALA A 483 -8.82 14.88 17.51
C ALA A 483 -9.40 14.33 18.82
N ASP A 484 -8.94 13.14 19.23
CA ASP A 484 -9.56 12.38 20.32
C ASP A 484 -9.30 12.98 21.71
N SER A 485 -8.23 13.75 21.91
CA SER A 485 -7.91 14.35 23.20
C SER A 485 -7.44 15.82 23.12
N GLY A 486 -6.93 16.23 21.97
CA GLY A 486 -6.37 17.56 21.73
C GLY A 486 -7.20 18.38 20.74
N SER A 487 -6.51 19.22 19.99
CA SER A 487 -7.08 20.21 19.10
C SER A 487 -6.97 19.82 17.63
N VAL A 488 -7.85 20.38 16.81
CA VAL A 488 -7.77 20.33 15.34
C VAL A 488 -7.33 21.69 14.83
N HIS A 489 -6.30 21.70 13.99
CA HIS A 489 -5.85 22.87 13.25
C HIS A 489 -5.93 22.59 11.76
N ILE A 490 -6.65 23.43 11.00
CA ILE A 490 -6.83 23.29 9.56
C ILE A 490 -6.50 24.64 8.89
N GLU A 491 -5.55 24.63 7.94
CA GLU A 491 -5.11 25.83 7.22
C GLU A 491 -5.01 25.55 5.72
N GLY A 492 -5.65 26.41 4.90
CA GLY A 492 -5.63 26.28 3.43
C GLY A 492 -6.14 27.51 2.71
N SER A 493 -6.24 27.44 1.39
CA SER A 493 -6.86 28.50 0.60
C SER A 493 -8.38 28.50 0.78
N SER A 494 -9.01 27.32 0.66
CA SER A 494 -10.41 27.16 1.03
C SER A 494 -10.60 25.89 1.87
N ILE A 495 -11.61 25.91 2.73
CA ILE A 495 -11.99 24.77 3.57
C ILE A 495 -13.45 24.42 3.27
N LEU A 496 -13.68 23.22 2.73
CA LEU A 496 -15.00 22.64 2.52
C LEU A 496 -15.19 21.46 3.45
N ASN A 497 -16.13 21.57 4.39
CA ASN A 497 -16.61 20.45 5.18
C ASN A 497 -18.04 20.11 4.73
N GLU A 498 -18.22 18.94 4.12
CA GLU A 498 -19.48 18.59 3.46
C GLU A 498 -19.95 17.21 3.87
N GLY A 499 -21.21 17.11 4.32
CA GLY A 499 -21.88 15.83 4.52
C GLY A 499 -22.10 15.11 3.20
N GLY A 500 -21.81 13.84 3.13
CA GLY A 500 -22.05 12.99 1.97
C GLY A 500 -23.53 12.64 1.84
N LEU A 501 -24.25 13.34 0.96
CA LEU A 501 -25.66 13.08 0.69
C LEU A 501 -25.79 11.89 -0.26
N SER A 502 -26.54 10.86 0.14
CA SER A 502 -26.69 9.61 -0.61
C SER A 502 -28.10 9.05 -0.49
N GLY A 503 -28.41 8.01 -1.29
CA GLY A 503 -29.68 7.33 -1.30
C GLY A 503 -30.67 7.88 -2.31
N SER A 504 -31.89 7.42 -2.26
CA SER A 504 -32.94 7.81 -3.17
C SER A 504 -34.29 7.94 -2.46
N LEU A 505 -35.18 8.69 -3.04
CA LEU A 505 -36.56 8.77 -2.66
C LEU A 505 -37.43 8.50 -3.87
N GLN A 506 -38.44 7.66 -3.68
CA GLN A 506 -39.54 7.47 -4.64
C GLN A 506 -40.85 7.61 -3.90
N PHE A 507 -41.73 8.45 -4.43
CA PHE A 507 -43.03 8.72 -3.85
C PHE A 507 -44.09 8.81 -4.96
N VAL A 508 -45.22 8.14 -4.77
CA VAL A 508 -46.34 8.16 -5.68
C VAL A 508 -47.57 8.56 -4.92
N LYS A 509 -48.25 9.61 -5.42
CA LYS A 509 -49.55 10.08 -4.95
C LYS A 509 -50.60 9.73 -6.00
N ARG A 510 -51.59 8.99 -5.60
CA ARG A 510 -52.72 8.61 -6.45
C ARG A 510 -54.01 9.21 -5.90
N CYS A 511 -54.66 10.01 -6.69
CA CYS A 511 -55.90 10.64 -6.31
C CYS A 511 -57.07 10.16 -7.20
N ARG A 512 -58.14 9.72 -6.56
CA ARG A 512 -59.44 9.43 -7.18
C ARG A 512 -60.51 10.32 -6.55
N LEU A 513 -61.17 9.86 -5.50
CA LEU A 513 -62.03 10.69 -4.63
C LEU A 513 -61.21 11.24 -3.45
N THR A 514 -60.29 10.44 -2.98
CA THR A 514 -59.29 10.76 -1.95
C THR A 514 -57.90 10.48 -2.51
N CYS A 515 -56.89 11.16 -1.97
CA CYS A 515 -55.53 10.95 -2.38
C CYS A 515 -54.84 10.01 -1.38
N ILE A 516 -54.11 9.01 -1.93
CA ILE A 516 -53.31 8.07 -1.15
C ILE A 516 -51.86 8.18 -1.63
N GLY A 517 -50.93 8.37 -0.71
CA GLY A 517 -49.50 8.37 -0.96
C GLY A 517 -48.86 7.04 -0.54
N TYR A 518 -47.93 6.57 -1.34
CA TYR A 518 -47.06 5.45 -1.02
C TYR A 518 -45.68 5.69 -1.58
N GLY A 519 -44.64 5.17 -0.92
CA GLY A 519 -43.26 5.37 -1.36
C GLY A 519 -42.26 4.87 -0.34
N SER A 520 -41.01 5.03 -0.68
CA SER A 520 -39.87 4.69 0.15
C SER A 520 -38.75 5.71 -0.01
N SER A 521 -37.92 5.85 1.00
CA SER A 521 -36.71 6.66 0.95
C SER A 521 -35.56 5.95 1.66
N THR A 522 -34.37 6.10 1.09
CA THR A 522 -33.10 5.66 1.69
C THR A 522 -32.14 6.85 1.83
N THR A 523 -32.68 8.07 1.69
CA THR A 523 -31.88 9.31 1.76
C THR A 523 -31.21 9.46 3.13
N ASN A 524 -29.92 9.75 3.09
CA ASN A 524 -29.08 9.88 4.28
C ASN A 524 -27.93 10.86 4.04
N VAL A 525 -27.46 11.53 5.11
CA VAL A 525 -26.21 12.29 5.13
C VAL A 525 -25.23 11.57 6.02
N SER A 526 -24.02 11.34 5.51
CA SER A 526 -22.95 10.67 6.23
C SER A 526 -21.68 11.51 6.25
N GLY A 527 -20.91 11.47 7.33
CA GLY A 527 -19.65 12.19 7.47
C GLY A 527 -19.83 13.72 7.42
N GLY A 528 -18.83 14.40 6.84
CA GLY A 528 -18.73 15.86 6.92
C GLY A 528 -18.51 16.32 8.35
N ALA A 529 -17.74 15.56 9.13
CA ALA A 529 -17.52 15.81 10.54
C ALA A 529 -16.09 16.30 10.81
N ILE A 530 -15.95 17.35 11.61
CA ILE A 530 -14.68 17.80 12.19
C ILE A 530 -14.91 17.89 13.70
N ASN A 531 -14.23 17.04 14.48
CA ASN A 531 -14.45 16.95 15.91
C ASN A 531 -13.15 17.11 16.70
N ALA A 532 -13.20 17.78 17.83
CA ALA A 532 -12.08 17.89 18.76
C ALA A 532 -12.54 17.91 20.23
N ASN A 533 -11.80 17.22 21.09
CA ASN A 533 -11.95 17.39 22.52
C ASN A 533 -11.31 18.71 23.03
N GLY A 534 -10.28 19.22 22.33
CA GLY A 534 -9.72 20.55 22.53
C GLY A 534 -10.37 21.58 21.62
N ASN A 535 -9.60 22.57 21.19
CA ASN A 535 -10.07 23.62 20.30
C ASN A 535 -10.05 23.22 18.83
N ILE A 536 -10.91 23.85 18.03
CA ILE A 536 -10.84 23.78 16.57
C ILE A 536 -10.44 25.15 16.05
N GLU A 537 -9.36 25.17 15.26
CA GLU A 537 -8.90 26.35 14.55
C GLU A 537 -8.96 26.13 13.04
N LEU A 538 -9.72 26.96 12.35
CA LEU A 538 -9.88 26.94 10.91
C LEU A 538 -9.36 28.24 10.33
N ARG A 539 -8.37 28.18 9.43
CA ARG A 539 -7.83 29.34 8.74
C ARG A 539 -7.88 29.15 7.24
N ALA A 540 -8.62 30.02 6.56
CA ALA A 540 -8.66 30.01 5.11
C ALA A 540 -8.36 31.38 4.53
N SER A 541 -7.56 31.45 3.47
CA SER A 541 -7.25 32.71 2.79
C SER A 541 -8.39 33.20 1.89
N SER A 542 -9.35 32.33 1.55
CA SER A 542 -10.52 32.61 0.68
C SER A 542 -11.86 32.38 1.40
N SER A 543 -12.19 31.13 1.73
CA SER A 543 -13.50 30.81 2.28
C SER A 543 -13.53 29.55 3.14
N ILE A 544 -14.46 29.52 4.08
CA ILE A 544 -14.86 28.34 4.84
C ILE A 544 -16.33 28.04 4.53
N LEU A 545 -16.61 26.86 3.98
CA LEU A 545 -17.96 26.37 3.72
C LEU A 545 -18.21 25.08 4.50
N ASN A 546 -19.21 25.10 5.38
CA ASN A 546 -19.71 23.93 6.07
C ASN A 546 -21.10 23.58 5.54
N ARG A 547 -21.17 22.62 4.60
CA ARG A 547 -22.41 22.21 3.92
C ARG A 547 -22.87 20.85 4.42
N TYR A 548 -24.06 20.76 4.98
CA TYR A 548 -24.60 19.53 5.60
C TYR A 548 -23.69 18.88 6.63
N GLY A 549 -22.57 19.53 6.98
CA GLY A 549 -21.53 19.03 7.86
C GLY A 549 -21.71 19.49 9.32
N GLN A 550 -20.94 18.89 10.20
CA GLN A 550 -20.88 19.23 11.63
C GLN A 550 -19.44 19.52 12.04
N ILE A 551 -19.22 20.63 12.72
CA ILE A 551 -17.95 21.00 13.31
C ILE A 551 -18.19 21.18 14.80
N VAL A 552 -17.65 20.24 15.62
CA VAL A 552 -17.92 20.15 17.05
C VAL A 552 -16.62 20.19 17.84
N SER A 553 -16.52 21.15 18.76
CA SER A 553 -15.37 21.32 19.67
C SER A 553 -15.84 21.31 21.11
N TYR A 554 -15.30 20.46 21.96
CA TYR A 554 -15.53 20.56 23.40
C TYR A 554 -14.76 21.76 24.03
N GLY A 555 -13.72 22.31 23.35
CA GLY A 555 -13.15 23.62 23.61
C GLY A 555 -13.90 24.71 22.83
N SER A 556 -13.14 25.63 22.24
CA SER A 556 -13.65 26.73 21.42
C SER A 556 -13.41 26.49 19.93
N ILE A 557 -14.22 27.09 19.08
CA ILE A 557 -14.06 27.12 17.61
C ILE A 557 -13.61 28.52 17.20
N ASN A 558 -12.45 28.61 16.52
CA ASN A 558 -11.94 29.83 15.93
C ASN A 558 -11.87 29.66 14.41
N ALA A 559 -12.70 30.39 13.68
CA ALA A 559 -12.72 30.38 12.22
C ALA A 559 -12.28 31.75 11.68
N THR A 560 -11.27 31.77 10.82
CA THR A 560 -10.77 32.99 10.18
C THR A 560 -10.75 32.80 8.67
N ALA A 561 -11.55 33.58 7.95
CA ALA A 561 -11.59 33.61 6.49
C ALA A 561 -12.30 34.87 5.99
N PRO A 562 -12.05 35.33 4.75
CA PRO A 562 -12.83 36.41 4.14
C PRO A 562 -14.34 36.13 4.08
N SER A 563 -14.73 34.87 3.86
CA SER A 563 -16.12 34.44 3.81
C SER A 563 -16.31 33.14 4.61
N VAL A 564 -17.33 33.11 5.46
CA VAL A 564 -17.73 31.90 6.22
C VAL A 564 -19.19 31.65 5.97
N VAL A 565 -19.51 30.45 5.48
CA VAL A 565 -20.87 30.03 5.11
C VAL A 565 -21.22 28.71 5.77
N LEU A 566 -22.35 28.65 6.42
CA LEU A 566 -22.95 27.45 7.00
C LEU A 566 -24.24 27.14 6.24
N GLU A 567 -24.23 26.04 5.51
CA GLU A 567 -25.38 25.55 4.75
C GLU A 567 -25.87 24.24 5.35
N GLY A 568 -27.00 24.25 6.00
CA GLY A 568 -27.81 23.07 6.27
C GLY A 568 -28.84 22.88 5.18
N GLY A 569 -29.67 21.87 5.30
CA GLY A 569 -30.79 21.67 4.40
C GLY A 569 -31.72 20.58 4.88
N SER A 570 -32.91 20.59 4.26
CA SER A 570 -33.96 19.62 4.58
C SER A 570 -33.84 18.39 3.71
N ILE A 571 -33.54 17.23 4.33
CA ILE A 571 -33.44 15.98 3.61
C ILE A 571 -34.79 15.32 3.48
N PRO A 572 -35.27 15.05 2.25
CA PRO A 572 -36.57 14.48 2.04
C PRO A 572 -36.58 12.98 2.45
N THR A 573 -37.60 12.63 3.24
CA THR A 573 -37.85 11.25 3.68
C THR A 573 -39.32 10.89 3.48
N VAL A 574 -39.60 9.62 3.19
CA VAL A 574 -40.98 9.14 3.14
C VAL A 574 -41.39 8.67 4.53
N VAL A 575 -42.37 9.33 5.10
CA VAL A 575 -42.93 9.00 6.44
C VAL A 575 -44.36 8.48 6.30
N GLN A 576 -44.69 7.44 7.08
CA GLN A 576 -46.05 6.90 7.18
C GLN A 576 -46.81 7.67 8.28
N ARG A 577 -47.97 8.18 7.97
CA ARG A 577 -48.86 8.86 8.93
C ARG A 577 -50.25 8.26 8.88
N PRO A 578 -50.87 7.97 10.03
CA PRO A 578 -52.28 7.61 10.06
C PRO A 578 -53.14 8.77 9.54
N THR A 579 -54.08 8.48 8.64
CA THR A 579 -55.03 9.46 8.15
C THR A 579 -56.35 9.34 8.90
N GLY A 580 -56.97 10.50 9.20
CA GLY A 580 -58.16 10.55 10.08
C GLY A 580 -59.32 9.64 9.69
N LEU A 581 -59.63 9.50 8.39
CA LEU A 581 -60.65 8.57 7.89
C LEU A 581 -60.15 7.12 7.82
N TYR A 582 -58.87 6.92 7.51
CA TYR A 582 -58.27 5.58 7.44
C TYR A 582 -57.82 5.03 8.82
N ASN A 583 -57.65 5.90 9.81
CA ASN A 583 -57.31 5.48 11.18
C ASN A 583 -58.39 4.59 11.79
N PHE A 584 -59.67 4.79 11.43
CA PHE A 584 -60.78 3.95 11.85
C PHE A 584 -60.69 2.52 11.30
N TRP A 585 -59.97 2.32 10.18
CA TRP A 585 -59.73 1.04 9.52
C TRP A 585 -58.28 0.58 9.67
N GLY A 586 -57.47 1.24 10.50
CA GLY A 586 -56.03 0.92 10.66
C GLY A 586 -55.15 1.28 9.45
N GLY A 587 -55.60 2.15 8.57
CA GLY A 587 -54.87 2.56 7.39
C GLY A 587 -53.92 3.72 7.63
N SER A 588 -52.78 3.75 6.94
CA SER A 588 -51.83 4.84 6.89
C SER A 588 -51.56 5.28 5.45
N THR A 589 -51.17 6.53 5.27
CA THR A 589 -50.68 7.03 3.97
C THR A 589 -49.28 7.57 4.11
N ALA A 590 -48.50 7.49 3.03
CA ALA A 590 -47.16 8.02 2.99
C ALA A 590 -47.18 9.52 2.67
N TRP A 591 -46.22 10.23 3.20
CA TRP A 591 -45.96 11.65 2.99
C TRP A 591 -44.47 11.88 2.79
N ILE A 592 -44.10 12.94 2.09
CA ILE A 592 -42.74 13.43 2.08
C ILE A 592 -42.57 14.32 3.31
N GLY A 593 -41.77 13.89 4.25
CA GLY A 593 -41.31 14.71 5.36
C GLY A 593 -39.90 15.21 5.11
N THR A 594 -39.51 16.26 5.80
CA THR A 594 -38.16 16.81 5.75
C THR A 594 -37.57 16.85 7.15
N GLY A 595 -36.29 16.63 7.25
CA GLY A 595 -35.52 16.79 8.49
C GLY A 595 -34.31 17.66 8.24
N ASP A 596 -34.16 18.73 9.00
CA ASP A 596 -33.03 19.64 8.87
C ASP A 596 -31.74 18.91 9.27
N GLN A 597 -30.72 19.02 8.44
CA GLN A 597 -29.45 18.36 8.61
C GLN A 597 -28.28 19.32 8.37
N GLY A 598 -27.27 19.25 9.26
CA GLY A 598 -25.95 19.83 9.05
C GLY A 598 -25.87 21.36 9.10
N GLY A 599 -24.78 21.88 8.54
CA GLY A 599 -24.46 23.30 8.58
C GLY A 599 -24.20 23.84 10.00
N VAL A 600 -23.64 23.01 10.90
CA VAL A 600 -23.58 23.33 12.33
C VAL A 600 -22.13 23.55 12.79
N PHE A 601 -21.91 24.64 13.52
CA PHE A 601 -20.77 24.79 14.44
C PHE A 601 -21.27 24.69 15.87
N GLU A 602 -20.66 23.82 16.66
CA GLU A 602 -21.09 23.56 18.04
C GLU A 602 -19.90 23.56 19.02
N ALA A 603 -19.96 24.38 20.04
CA ALA A 603 -18.99 24.46 21.12
C ALA A 603 -19.70 24.34 22.49
N PRO A 604 -20.06 23.09 22.91
CA PRO A 604 -20.91 22.89 24.09
C PRO A 604 -20.25 23.28 25.40
N GLN A 605 -18.94 23.48 25.44
CA GLN A 605 -18.20 23.91 26.65
C GLN A 605 -17.39 25.20 26.44
N GLY A 606 -17.38 25.78 25.24
CA GLY A 606 -16.60 26.96 24.90
C GLY A 606 -17.36 27.98 24.07
N SER A 607 -16.61 28.83 23.37
CA SER A 607 -17.11 29.90 22.52
C SER A 607 -16.87 29.61 21.03
N ILE A 608 -17.61 30.28 20.16
CA ILE A 608 -17.37 30.33 18.72
C ILE A 608 -16.94 31.74 18.35
N THR A 609 -15.75 31.90 17.76
CA THR A 609 -15.25 33.16 17.25
C THR A 609 -15.07 33.03 15.74
N ILE A 610 -15.72 33.91 14.97
CA ILE A 610 -15.63 33.91 13.51
C ILE A 610 -15.12 35.29 13.05
N ASN A 611 -13.88 35.33 12.58
CA ASN A 611 -13.25 36.52 12.01
C ASN A 611 -13.40 36.48 10.48
N ALA A 612 -14.43 37.14 9.96
CA ALA A 612 -14.71 37.23 8.54
C ALA A 612 -14.79 38.69 8.08
N PHE A 613 -14.53 38.96 6.78
CA PHE A 613 -14.71 40.28 6.20
C PHE A 613 -16.17 40.55 5.82
N ARG A 614 -16.90 39.49 5.48
CA ARG A 614 -18.35 39.56 5.16
C ARG A 614 -19.14 39.02 6.33
N PRO A 615 -20.41 39.39 6.48
CA PRO A 615 -21.32 38.77 7.43
C PRO A 615 -21.33 37.25 7.25
N VAL A 616 -21.31 36.50 8.36
CA VAL A 616 -21.41 35.05 8.36
C VAL A 616 -22.78 34.64 7.84
N GLN A 617 -22.83 33.90 6.74
CA GLN A 617 -24.06 33.41 6.18
C GLN A 617 -24.47 32.09 6.80
N VAL A 618 -25.67 32.00 7.34
CA VAL A 618 -26.22 30.76 7.95
C VAL A 618 -27.57 30.48 7.28
N THR A 619 -27.60 29.45 6.43
CA THR A 619 -28.80 28.98 5.74
C THR A 619 -29.21 27.61 6.30
N ALA A 620 -30.35 27.51 6.95
CA ALA A 620 -30.86 26.29 7.58
C ALA A 620 -29.80 25.57 8.47
N GLY A 621 -28.78 26.30 8.91
CA GLY A 621 -27.68 25.84 9.77
C GLY A 621 -27.80 26.40 11.18
N ALA A 622 -26.77 26.15 12.02
CA ALA A 622 -26.75 26.64 13.38
C ALA A 622 -25.36 26.96 13.92
N LEU A 623 -25.29 27.97 14.76
CA LEU A 623 -24.15 28.31 15.62
C LEU A 623 -24.59 28.10 17.08
N ARG A 624 -23.96 27.14 17.79
CA ARG A 624 -24.31 26.78 19.17
C ARG A 624 -23.06 26.82 20.05
N ALA A 625 -23.03 27.69 21.02
CA ALA A 625 -21.91 27.80 21.95
C ALA A 625 -22.43 28.11 23.35
N ARG A 626 -21.78 27.49 24.39
CA ARG A 626 -22.12 27.80 25.78
C ARG A 626 -21.70 29.21 26.18
N ASP A 627 -20.49 29.60 25.79
CA ASP A 627 -19.89 30.86 26.23
C ASP A 627 -20.09 32.00 25.23
N GLY A 628 -20.95 31.78 24.21
CA GLY A 628 -21.36 32.79 23.23
C GLY A 628 -20.71 32.66 21.86
N VAL A 629 -21.32 33.34 20.89
CA VAL A 629 -20.86 33.43 19.50
C VAL A 629 -20.39 34.84 19.22
N PHE A 630 -19.16 34.97 18.73
CA PHE A 630 -18.51 36.24 18.40
C PHE A 630 -18.27 36.30 16.88
N ALA A 631 -18.97 37.16 16.20
CA ALA A 631 -18.81 37.44 14.75
C ALA A 631 -18.85 38.95 14.51
N PRO A 632 -17.70 39.65 14.54
CA PRO A 632 -17.64 41.10 14.41
C PRO A 632 -18.26 41.65 13.13
N SER A 633 -18.20 40.89 12.02
CA SER A 633 -18.80 41.24 10.73
C SER A 633 -20.31 41.08 10.69
N GLY A 634 -20.93 40.52 11.74
CA GLY A 634 -22.37 40.21 11.81
C GLY A 634 -22.70 38.81 11.31
N ILE A 635 -23.93 38.38 11.58
CA ILE A 635 -24.48 37.08 11.16
C ILE A 635 -25.76 37.34 10.39
N GLU A 636 -25.86 36.84 9.17
CA GLU A 636 -27.05 36.86 8.32
C GLU A 636 -27.66 35.46 8.31
N THR A 637 -28.88 35.32 8.79
CA THR A 637 -29.61 34.05 8.81
C THR A 637 -30.66 34.03 7.70
N PHE A 638 -30.56 33.00 6.87
CA PHE A 638 -31.54 32.74 5.82
C PHE A 638 -32.35 31.49 6.22
N LYS A 639 -33.66 31.59 6.11
CA LYS A 639 -34.48 30.39 6.17
C LYS A 639 -34.41 29.70 4.83
N GLU A 640 -34.26 28.39 4.83
CA GLU A 640 -34.48 27.60 3.62
C GLU A 640 -35.90 27.91 3.12
N THR A 641 -36.00 28.46 1.94
CA THR A 641 -37.32 28.59 1.29
C THR A 641 -37.68 27.21 0.81
N ALA A 642 -38.54 26.53 1.57
CA ALA A 642 -39.07 25.20 1.25
C ALA A 642 -39.70 25.08 -0.18
N GLY A 643 -39.65 26.14 -0.99
CA GLY A 643 -40.16 26.20 -2.34
C GLY A 643 -39.13 26.13 -3.46
N GLU A 644 -37.82 26.33 -3.20
CA GLU A 644 -36.83 26.32 -4.29
C GLU A 644 -36.20 24.93 -4.51
N GLU A 645 -36.08 24.08 -3.50
CA GLU A 645 -35.61 22.69 -3.65
C GLU A 645 -36.75 21.71 -4.02
N TYR A 646 -37.99 22.03 -3.69
CA TYR A 646 -39.16 21.22 -4.04
C TYR A 646 -39.97 21.92 -5.10
N PRO A 647 -39.94 21.50 -6.38
CA PRO A 647 -40.65 22.15 -7.48
C PRO A 647 -42.19 22.09 -7.36
N PHE A 648 -42.70 21.53 -6.28
CA PHE A 648 -44.11 21.51 -5.91
C PHE A 648 -44.19 21.79 -4.42
N GLY A 649 -45.00 22.76 -4.02
CA GLY A 649 -45.20 23.08 -2.61
C GLY A 649 -45.58 21.81 -1.82
N LEU A 650 -44.95 21.57 -0.66
CA LEU A 650 -45.31 20.48 0.25
C LEU A 650 -46.82 20.49 0.57
N ASP A 651 -47.44 21.63 0.55
CA ASP A 651 -48.88 21.83 0.73
C ASP A 651 -49.74 21.14 -0.34
N SER A 652 -49.20 20.89 -1.53
CA SER A 652 -49.90 20.18 -2.62
C SER A 652 -49.86 18.65 -2.48
N ILE A 653 -49.04 18.12 -1.58
CA ILE A 653 -48.84 16.67 -1.38
C ILE A 653 -49.78 16.12 -0.28
N GLY A 654 -50.38 16.99 0.52
CA GLY A 654 -51.30 16.63 1.61
C GLY A 654 -52.76 16.51 1.19
N LEU A 655 -53.53 15.73 1.97
CA LEU A 655 -54.99 15.68 1.83
C LEU A 655 -55.69 16.97 2.29
N PHE A 656 -55.00 17.75 3.12
CA PHE A 656 -55.52 19.03 3.65
C PHE A 656 -54.39 20.07 3.68
N PRO A 657 -54.62 21.27 3.11
CA PRO A 657 -53.68 22.38 3.27
C PRO A 657 -53.47 22.69 4.76
N GLY A 658 -52.22 22.81 5.17
CA GLY A 658 -51.86 23.15 6.57
C GLY A 658 -51.55 21.99 7.50
N MET A 659 -51.58 20.71 7.04
CA MET A 659 -51.16 19.54 7.82
C MET A 659 -49.73 19.06 7.55
N VAL A 660 -48.93 19.83 6.86
CA VAL A 660 -47.48 19.61 6.80
C VAL A 660 -46.92 20.08 8.11
N GLY A 661 -46.50 19.14 8.92
CA GLY A 661 -45.97 19.44 10.27
C GLY A 661 -44.76 20.36 10.19
N ARG A 662 -44.74 21.31 11.08
CA ARG A 662 -43.62 22.17 11.43
C ARG A 662 -42.48 21.32 12.02
#